data_64cc9697d926a2494a9c3bda9fedb208
#
_entry.id   64cc9697d926a2494a9c3bda9fedb208
#
_cell.length_a   1.000
_cell.length_b   1.000
_cell.length_c   1.000
_cell.angle_alpha   90.00
_cell.angle_beta   90.00
_cell.angle_gamma   90.00
#
_symmetry.space_group_name_H-M   'P 1'
#
loop_
_entity.id
_entity.type
_entity.pdbx_description
1 polymer ?
#
loop_
_entity_poly.entity_id
_entity_poly.type
_entity_poly.pdbx_seq_one_letter_code
_entity_poly.pdbx_strand_id
1 'polypeptide(L)'
;MKRLIVLLFSLFLALSAQAQGLSINELEYFEETGVNVLVYSNQYNGMFCDEKTAGVEIIQRGERIVTGGGVRLMNTPEQWDIYPDLLSRTVDRKAGSITLGFDYPDYSFKPRIEVKAKGTGFTMAVYLDQPVPAFLEGKAGLNLEFFPASYFGKNVLVDGKAKVLPRYPAGETSMHPVSEKVTQFFGLSTFDDRGRGEFIIPAPFAKGNRIVMAPEDDNLRVSIASSEELNIFDGRNLAQNGTFVVRTFLPAGKTGKVVEWDVQPAYDPAWVRKPNIGYSQIGYAPGAKKVAVLELDKNDPVAPEATLFRVAEDGSLQAEKQVPVENWGVFNNRYNYARANFSDVRKPGLYLLEYKGTRTSPFPIADDIYADTWHPTMDVWLPVQMDHMEVNEGYRIWHGRSHMDDALQAPVNYEQQDGYRQGPSTNTKYESYEHIPNLAVGAWYDAGDFDIQSGTVIGLTTQLAALWESQRPERDQTFIDQKTQFVDIHRPDGVPDVIQQCEHGVLNIIAQVENIGFVVQGIVQPTMHQYHHLGDASTITDGLVYDPSLEPYQQVGLRSGTRDDRYAFTGNGATPSGQMSTIAALAAAARVLKPYSPEVADRALKNALKLWEENYEAADPARMMGNAGGFGRGFGGFGGFDGRVQAAVQLWRTTGEQKYRDFFEPIVLAQLQPREMPRGGNFGGFRNQGAARGVEVPMAELGSGAAWGGFMRGGSDLSTALALYNDMDEAFKEAVRKAVPAYAQGLMAQAGNNPYGVPISGRGWGGNEQILGWMINMYNVWKLFPDQIDPQLILDGMNYIYGCHPYSNVSFITAVGVDTKKVAYGNNRADYTFIPGGLVPGLLVMAPDYLECKDDYPFHWGENECCTRNAVQIVVCSLACEEIAHSLK
;
A
#
# COMPACT_ATOMS: atom_id res chain seq x y z
N MET A 1 44.40 -50.31 -0.12
CA MET A 1 43.00 -49.88 -0.07
C MET A 1 42.73 -48.99 1.14
N LYS A 2 43.04 -49.35 2.40
CA LYS A 2 42.71 -48.49 3.58
C LYS A 2 43.38 -47.09 3.57
N ARG A 3 44.60 -46.94 3.04
CA ARG A 3 45.27 -45.62 2.93
C ARG A 3 44.74 -44.77 1.78
N LEU A 4 44.16 -45.35 0.76
CA LEU A 4 43.54 -44.60 -0.35
C LEU A 4 42.14 -44.04 0.01
N ILE A 5 41.41 -44.79 0.88
CA ILE A 5 40.10 -44.38 1.37
C ILE A 5 40.23 -43.20 2.36
N VAL A 6 41.30 -43.23 3.21
CA VAL A 6 41.56 -42.10 4.13
C VAL A 6 42.01 -40.85 3.39
N LEU A 7 42.77 -40.98 2.28
CA LEU A 7 43.13 -39.84 1.44
C LEU A 7 41.93 -39.28 0.65
N LEU A 8 41.04 -40.14 0.17
CA LEU A 8 39.82 -39.70 -0.48
C LEU A 8 38.84 -39.03 0.49
N PHE A 9 38.73 -39.53 1.75
CA PHE A 9 37.92 -38.89 2.77
C PHE A 9 38.54 -37.57 3.26
N SER A 10 39.83 -37.44 3.34
CA SER A 10 40.53 -36.19 3.63
C SER A 10 40.48 -35.19 2.47
N LEU A 11 40.44 -35.67 1.22
CA LEU A 11 40.22 -34.81 0.04
C LEU A 11 38.76 -34.37 -0.08
N PHE A 12 37.80 -35.21 0.31
CA PHE A 12 36.38 -34.79 0.38
C PHE A 12 36.11 -33.82 1.53
N LEU A 13 36.77 -33.94 2.65
CA LEU A 13 36.70 -32.96 3.76
C LEU A 13 37.49 -31.67 3.43
N ALA A 14 38.51 -31.73 2.59
CA ALA A 14 39.23 -30.53 2.15
C ALA A 14 38.55 -29.80 0.99
N LEU A 15 37.63 -30.44 0.24
CA LEU A 15 36.84 -29.82 -0.79
C LEU A 15 35.54 -29.18 -0.25
N SER A 16 35.17 -29.42 1.02
CA SER A 16 34.08 -28.76 1.71
C SER A 16 34.47 -27.56 2.57
N ALA A 17 35.75 -27.21 2.62
CA ALA A 17 36.21 -25.93 3.13
C ALA A 17 36.24 -24.87 2.01
N GLN A 18 35.12 -24.70 1.29
CA GLN A 18 34.88 -23.49 0.55
C GLN A 18 34.80 -22.37 1.57
N ALA A 19 35.55 -21.30 1.36
CA ALA A 19 35.62 -20.17 2.26
C ALA A 19 34.20 -19.71 2.62
N GLN A 20 33.78 -19.97 3.87
CA GLN A 20 32.56 -19.43 4.44
C GLN A 20 32.71 -17.91 4.44
N GLY A 21 31.93 -17.25 3.63
CA GLY A 21 31.97 -15.80 3.51
C GLY A 21 30.94 -15.26 2.55
N LEU A 22 30.57 -14.01 2.75
CA LEU A 22 29.62 -13.33 1.90
C LEU A 22 30.05 -13.39 0.42
N SER A 23 29.17 -13.82 -0.46
CA SER A 23 29.47 -13.94 -1.90
C SER A 23 28.29 -13.43 -2.72
N ILE A 24 28.56 -12.97 -3.94
CA ILE A 24 27.52 -12.49 -4.84
C ILE A 24 26.89 -13.69 -5.56
N ASN A 25 25.60 -13.89 -5.32
CA ASN A 25 24.80 -14.97 -5.91
C ASN A 25 24.39 -14.69 -7.38
N GLU A 26 23.66 -15.63 -8.00
CA GLU A 26 23.21 -15.50 -9.39
C GLU A 26 22.24 -14.31 -9.61
N LEU A 27 21.51 -13.91 -8.58
CA LEU A 27 20.59 -12.77 -8.61
C LEU A 27 21.26 -11.42 -8.29
N GLU A 28 22.60 -11.42 -8.23
CA GLU A 28 23.42 -10.21 -8.06
C GLU A 28 23.23 -9.46 -6.74
N TYR A 29 23.02 -10.19 -5.65
CA TYR A 29 23.15 -9.67 -4.30
C TYR A 29 24.08 -10.53 -3.45
N PHE A 30 24.57 -10.01 -2.34
CA PHE A 30 25.43 -10.78 -1.45
C PHE A 30 24.61 -11.74 -0.61
N GLU A 31 25.05 -12.97 -0.53
CA GLU A 31 24.39 -14.04 0.21
C GLU A 31 25.38 -14.85 1.04
N GLU A 32 24.99 -15.13 2.28
CA GLU A 32 25.55 -16.13 3.18
C GLU A 32 24.42 -16.64 4.09
N THR A 33 24.65 -17.73 4.83
CA THR A 33 23.66 -18.33 5.73
C THR A 33 23.05 -17.30 6.67
N GLY A 34 21.75 -17.06 6.53
CA GLY A 34 20.98 -16.09 7.32
C GLY A 34 21.32 -14.62 7.07
N VAL A 35 22.13 -14.27 6.07
CA VAL A 35 22.47 -12.89 5.72
C VAL A 35 22.37 -12.67 4.23
N ASN A 36 21.57 -11.68 3.84
CA ASN A 36 21.56 -11.18 2.47
C ASN A 36 21.78 -9.66 2.48
N VAL A 37 22.56 -9.16 1.52
CA VAL A 37 22.76 -7.72 1.35
C VAL A 37 22.38 -7.36 -0.09
N LEU A 38 21.24 -6.73 -0.23
CA LEU A 38 20.78 -6.17 -1.51
C LEU A 38 21.47 -4.83 -1.72
N VAL A 39 21.93 -4.59 -2.95
CA VAL A 39 22.64 -3.38 -3.29
C VAL A 39 22.00 -2.74 -4.50
N TYR A 40 21.10 -1.78 -4.26
CA TYR A 40 20.40 -1.04 -5.30
C TYR A 40 19.73 -1.94 -6.37
N SER A 41 19.20 -3.07 -5.94
CA SER A 41 18.43 -4.00 -6.78
C SER A 41 16.92 -3.71 -6.75
N ASN A 42 16.46 -2.98 -5.75
CA ASN A 42 15.08 -2.68 -5.47
C ASN A 42 14.71 -1.26 -5.92
N GLN A 43 14.82 -0.97 -7.20
CA GLN A 43 14.30 0.30 -7.71
C GLN A 43 12.77 0.24 -7.79
N TYR A 44 12.12 0.89 -6.87
CA TYR A 44 10.68 1.10 -6.92
C TYR A 44 10.35 2.38 -7.69
N ASN A 45 9.35 2.31 -8.54
CA ASN A 45 8.79 3.48 -9.23
C ASN A 45 7.55 4.03 -8.47
N GLY A 46 7.46 3.77 -7.18
CA GLY A 46 6.41 4.30 -6.34
C GLY A 46 6.50 5.81 -6.17
N MET A 47 5.41 6.46 -5.80
CA MET A 47 5.40 7.91 -5.55
C MET A 47 5.79 8.26 -4.13
N PHE A 48 5.69 7.33 -3.19
CA PHE A 48 5.85 7.58 -1.76
C PHE A 48 6.78 6.59 -1.12
N CYS A 49 7.39 7.02 -0.04
CA CYS A 49 8.14 6.25 0.93
C CYS A 49 9.55 5.79 0.50
N ASP A 50 10.20 5.19 1.43
CA ASP A 50 11.54 4.64 1.30
C ASP A 50 11.64 3.52 0.26
N GLU A 51 10.54 2.90 -0.13
CA GLU A 51 10.50 1.97 -1.26
C GLU A 51 10.83 2.61 -2.61
N LYS A 52 10.74 3.92 -2.72
CA LYS A 52 11.21 4.64 -3.92
C LYS A 52 12.71 4.55 -4.11
N THR A 53 13.44 4.46 -3.04
CA THR A 53 14.88 4.49 -3.07
C THR A 53 15.44 3.12 -3.15
N ALA A 54 16.19 2.88 -4.19
CA ALA A 54 17.16 1.84 -4.15
C ALA A 54 18.21 2.18 -3.07
N GLY A 55 18.63 1.18 -2.29
CA GLY A 55 19.59 1.35 -1.21
C GLY A 55 20.44 0.11 -1.01
N VAL A 56 21.34 0.18 -0.04
CA VAL A 56 21.95 -1.00 0.56
C VAL A 56 21.03 -1.46 1.67
N GLU A 57 20.47 -2.67 1.50
CA GLU A 57 19.52 -3.28 2.43
C GLU A 57 20.17 -4.48 3.10
N ILE A 58 19.96 -4.65 4.40
CA ILE A 58 20.42 -5.86 5.10
C ILE A 58 19.20 -6.67 5.53
N ILE A 59 19.12 -7.88 4.99
CA ILE A 59 18.17 -8.91 5.40
C ILE A 59 18.91 -9.91 6.26
N GLN A 60 18.58 -9.98 7.53
CA GLN A 60 19.21 -10.87 8.49
C GLN A 60 18.19 -11.84 9.04
N ARG A 61 18.50 -13.14 8.92
CA ARG A 61 17.62 -14.23 9.37
C ARG A 61 16.19 -14.14 8.82
N GLY A 62 16.08 -13.66 7.56
CA GLY A 62 14.82 -13.55 6.84
C GLY A 62 14.06 -12.24 7.04
N GLU A 63 14.55 -11.33 7.90
CA GLU A 63 13.94 -10.02 8.12
C GLU A 63 14.83 -8.88 7.60
N ARG A 64 14.24 -7.90 6.92
CA ARG A 64 14.93 -6.67 6.56
C ARG A 64 15.05 -5.79 7.81
N ILE A 65 16.27 -5.61 8.29
CA ILE A 65 16.56 -4.87 9.52
C ILE A 65 17.21 -3.51 9.25
N VAL A 66 17.78 -3.33 8.05
CA VAL A 66 18.44 -2.08 7.63
C VAL A 66 17.99 -1.74 6.22
N THR A 67 17.75 -0.48 5.99
CA THR A 67 17.34 0.10 4.72
C THR A 67 18.14 1.36 4.36
N GLY A 68 17.86 1.94 3.21
CA GLY A 68 18.27 3.27 2.80
C GLY A 68 19.78 3.52 2.73
N GLY A 69 20.59 2.44 2.69
CA GLY A 69 22.05 2.57 2.66
C GLY A 69 22.53 3.28 1.42
N GLY A 70 23.19 4.45 1.62
CA GLY A 70 23.63 5.25 0.50
C GLY A 70 24.22 6.59 0.92
N VAL A 71 24.52 7.42 -0.06
CA VAL A 71 24.87 8.83 0.17
C VAL A 71 23.60 9.66 0.14
N ARG A 72 23.37 10.43 1.18
CA ARG A 72 22.25 11.36 1.32
C ARG A 72 22.76 12.78 1.49
N LEU A 73 22.00 13.78 1.03
CA LEU A 73 22.43 15.18 1.01
C LEU A 73 22.12 15.95 2.29
N MET A 74 21.14 15.48 3.06
CA MET A 74 20.72 16.16 4.28
C MET A 74 21.43 15.65 5.51
N ASN A 75 21.46 16.45 6.55
CA ASN A 75 22.08 16.11 7.84
C ASN A 75 21.46 14.84 8.45
N THR A 76 20.14 14.72 8.34
CA THR A 76 19.38 13.53 8.70
C THR A 76 18.50 13.19 7.52
N PRO A 77 18.62 11.99 6.92
CA PRO A 77 17.78 11.62 5.79
C PRO A 77 16.33 11.50 6.25
N GLU A 78 15.44 11.85 5.37
CA GLU A 78 14.00 11.70 5.57
C GLU A 78 13.34 11.13 4.31
N GLN A 79 12.10 10.71 4.43
CA GLN A 79 11.33 10.08 3.36
C GLN A 79 11.28 10.91 2.07
N TRP A 80 11.28 12.22 2.20
CA TRP A 80 11.18 13.16 1.09
C TRP A 80 12.52 13.72 0.65
N ASP A 81 13.61 13.08 1.03
CA ASP A 81 14.95 13.42 0.60
C ASP A 81 15.07 13.42 -0.93
N ILE A 82 15.97 14.26 -1.41
CA ILE A 82 16.36 14.28 -2.81
C ILE A 82 17.12 13.00 -3.13
N TYR A 83 16.69 12.30 -4.16
CA TYR A 83 17.31 11.07 -4.63
C TYR A 83 18.21 11.32 -5.84
N PRO A 84 19.34 10.60 -5.92
CA PRO A 84 20.19 10.66 -7.09
C PRO A 84 19.62 9.86 -8.25
N ASP A 85 19.98 10.27 -9.46
CA ASP A 85 19.92 9.39 -10.62
C ASP A 85 20.98 8.30 -10.50
N LEU A 86 20.61 7.04 -10.65
CA LEU A 86 21.55 5.94 -10.73
C LEU A 86 22.15 5.89 -12.14
N LEU A 87 23.41 6.27 -12.28
CA LEU A 87 24.12 6.31 -13.55
C LEU A 87 24.64 4.93 -13.98
N SER A 88 25.08 4.13 -12.99
CA SER A 88 25.68 2.82 -13.25
C SER A 88 25.58 1.91 -12.03
N ARG A 89 25.41 0.62 -12.29
CA ARG A 89 25.56 -0.47 -11.34
C ARG A 89 26.41 -1.55 -11.99
N THR A 90 27.57 -1.84 -11.42
CA THR A 90 28.53 -2.80 -11.94
C THR A 90 28.78 -3.88 -10.91
N VAL A 91 28.62 -5.15 -11.31
CA VAL A 91 28.84 -6.33 -10.46
C VAL A 91 30.11 -7.02 -10.90
N ASP A 92 31.08 -7.12 -10.00
CA ASP A 92 32.30 -7.91 -10.18
C ASP A 92 32.31 -9.10 -9.21
N ARG A 93 31.82 -10.24 -9.68
CA ARG A 93 31.77 -11.47 -8.88
C ARG A 93 33.15 -11.97 -8.48
N LYS A 94 34.17 -11.71 -9.30
CA LYS A 94 35.55 -12.14 -9.03
C LYS A 94 36.19 -11.31 -7.92
N ALA A 95 35.97 -10.00 -7.93
CA ALA A 95 36.40 -9.10 -6.87
C ALA A 95 35.50 -9.16 -5.65
N GLY A 96 34.29 -9.73 -5.78
CA GLY A 96 33.27 -9.75 -4.73
C GLY A 96 32.76 -8.35 -4.45
N SER A 97 32.52 -7.51 -5.47
CA SER A 97 32.11 -6.13 -5.29
C SER A 97 30.98 -5.71 -6.22
N ILE A 98 30.15 -4.79 -5.73
CA ILE A 98 29.13 -4.06 -6.51
C ILE A 98 29.45 -2.57 -6.38
N THR A 99 29.63 -1.92 -7.53
CA THR A 99 29.98 -0.49 -7.59
C THR A 99 28.84 0.28 -8.26
N LEU A 100 28.50 1.43 -7.67
CA LEU A 100 27.38 2.29 -8.05
C LEU A 100 27.89 3.68 -8.36
N GLY A 101 27.40 4.29 -9.43
CA GLY A 101 27.62 5.70 -9.75
C GLY A 101 26.32 6.46 -9.70
N PHE A 102 26.31 7.63 -9.09
CA PHE A 102 25.14 8.48 -8.91
C PHE A 102 25.33 9.87 -9.47
N ASP A 103 24.23 10.54 -9.79
CA ASP A 103 24.19 11.96 -10.13
C ASP A 103 23.10 12.68 -9.36
N TYR A 104 23.48 13.75 -8.71
CA TYR A 104 22.57 14.76 -8.19
C TYR A 104 22.68 16.00 -9.09
N PRO A 105 21.95 16.07 -10.21
CA PRO A 105 22.23 17.04 -11.28
C PRO A 105 22.10 18.49 -10.83
N ASP A 106 21.09 18.81 -10.02
CA ASP A 106 20.86 20.17 -9.52
C ASP A 106 21.95 20.65 -8.54
N TYR A 107 22.73 19.71 -8.03
CA TYR A 107 23.79 19.97 -7.03
C TYR A 107 25.20 19.78 -7.59
N SER A 108 25.32 19.37 -8.87
CA SER A 108 26.62 19.06 -9.50
C SER A 108 27.45 18.10 -8.65
N PHE A 109 26.81 17.08 -8.05
CA PHE A 109 27.43 16.16 -7.12
C PHE A 109 27.26 14.72 -7.60
N LYS A 110 28.41 14.03 -7.82
CA LYS A 110 28.45 12.67 -8.41
C LYS A 110 29.25 11.72 -7.55
N PRO A 111 28.69 11.20 -6.45
CA PRO A 111 29.36 10.20 -5.64
C PRO A 111 29.30 8.81 -6.28
N ARG A 112 30.32 7.99 -5.96
CA ARG A 112 30.33 6.56 -6.24
C ARG A 112 30.36 5.79 -4.91
N ILE A 113 29.64 4.65 -4.85
CA ILE A 113 29.66 3.73 -3.70
C ILE A 113 30.18 2.38 -4.18
N GLU A 114 31.11 1.79 -3.43
CA GLU A 114 31.51 0.39 -3.60
C GLU A 114 31.09 -0.40 -2.37
N VAL A 115 30.35 -1.49 -2.58
CA VAL A 115 30.05 -2.50 -1.55
C VAL A 115 30.83 -3.74 -1.91
N LYS A 116 31.69 -4.23 -0.99
CA LYS A 116 32.59 -5.33 -1.25
C LYS A 116 32.59 -6.34 -0.12
N ALA A 117 32.47 -7.61 -0.45
CA ALA A 117 32.51 -8.70 0.51
C ALA A 117 33.84 -8.73 1.31
N LYS A 118 33.75 -8.97 2.63
CA LYS A 118 34.86 -9.08 3.55
C LYS A 118 34.57 -10.12 4.62
N GLY A 119 35.01 -11.37 4.39
CA GLY A 119 34.64 -12.47 5.27
C GLY A 119 33.12 -12.67 5.29
N THR A 120 32.53 -12.71 6.50
CA THR A 120 31.07 -12.83 6.70
C THR A 120 30.31 -11.49 6.68
N GLY A 121 31.02 -10.39 6.47
CA GLY A 121 30.48 -9.06 6.32
C GLY A 121 30.91 -8.39 5.01
N PHE A 122 30.87 -7.08 4.95
CA PHE A 122 31.24 -6.29 3.79
C PHE A 122 31.82 -4.93 4.14
N THR A 123 32.52 -4.33 3.20
CA THR A 123 32.88 -2.91 3.29
C THR A 123 31.94 -2.10 2.42
N MET A 124 31.68 -0.87 2.86
CA MET A 124 30.90 0.12 2.13
C MET A 124 31.73 1.39 2.04
N ALA A 125 32.16 1.78 0.83
CA ALA A 125 33.09 2.87 0.61
C ALA A 125 32.52 3.91 -0.35
N VAL A 126 32.76 5.20 -0.05
CA VAL A 126 32.41 6.35 -0.90
C VAL A 126 33.64 6.88 -1.61
N TYR A 127 33.51 7.07 -2.92
CA TYR A 127 34.53 7.68 -3.76
C TYR A 127 34.02 8.97 -4.41
N LEU A 128 34.86 9.99 -4.40
CA LEU A 128 34.58 11.28 -5.00
C LEU A 128 35.69 11.66 -6.01
N ASP A 129 35.31 12.02 -7.21
CA ASP A 129 36.25 12.56 -8.21
C ASP A 129 36.51 14.06 -8.00
N GLN A 130 35.58 14.76 -7.36
CA GLN A 130 35.70 16.15 -6.93
C GLN A 130 35.27 16.27 -5.46
N PRO A 131 35.79 17.24 -4.71
CA PRO A 131 35.38 17.47 -3.34
C PRO A 131 33.87 17.72 -3.23
N VAL A 132 33.32 17.44 -2.05
CA VAL A 132 31.92 17.79 -1.72
C VAL A 132 31.72 19.29 -1.97
N PRO A 133 30.66 19.71 -2.68
CA PRO A 133 30.32 21.12 -2.84
C PRO A 133 30.17 21.82 -1.50
N ALA A 134 30.66 23.05 -1.39
CA ALA A 134 30.72 23.77 -0.11
C ALA A 134 29.37 23.89 0.61
N PHE A 135 28.25 23.99 -0.13
CA PHE A 135 26.90 24.04 0.45
C PHE A 135 26.38 22.69 0.96
N LEU A 136 27.03 21.58 0.60
CA LEU A 136 26.76 20.23 1.11
C LEU A 136 27.72 19.78 2.23
N GLU A 137 28.77 20.59 2.52
CA GLU A 137 29.68 20.28 3.62
C GLU A 137 28.94 20.24 4.96
N GLY A 138 29.20 19.18 5.76
CA GLY A 138 28.49 18.92 7.02
C GLY A 138 27.03 18.48 6.87
N LYS A 139 26.58 18.26 5.64
CA LYS A 139 25.23 17.76 5.32
C LYS A 139 25.28 16.42 4.60
N ALA A 140 25.97 16.34 3.47
CA ALA A 140 26.10 15.09 2.73
C ALA A 140 26.84 14.01 3.54
N GLY A 141 26.34 12.80 3.54
CA GLY A 141 26.91 11.69 4.31
C GLY A 141 26.53 10.31 3.79
N LEU A 142 27.34 9.32 4.14
CA LEU A 142 27.04 7.90 4.00
C LEU A 142 26.18 7.48 5.19
N ASN A 143 25.10 6.74 4.96
CA ASN A 143 24.20 6.26 6.02
C ASN A 143 23.70 4.83 5.83
N LEU A 144 23.23 4.25 6.92
CA LEU A 144 22.35 3.09 7.03
C LEU A 144 21.24 3.42 8.02
N GLU A 145 20.03 3.00 7.69
CA GLU A 145 18.82 3.32 8.43
C GLU A 145 18.25 2.04 9.08
N PHE A 146 17.96 2.11 10.38
CA PHE A 146 17.53 0.98 11.20
C PHE A 146 16.08 1.21 11.65
N PHE A 147 15.23 0.20 11.49
CA PHE A 147 13.80 0.30 11.82
C PHE A 147 13.55 0.42 13.32
N PRO A 148 12.99 1.52 13.83
CA PRO A 148 12.90 1.77 15.26
C PRO A 148 12.15 0.71 16.04
N ALA A 149 11.02 0.23 15.54
CA ALA A 149 10.19 -0.75 16.25
C ALA A 149 10.95 -2.05 16.55
N SER A 150 11.85 -2.47 15.67
CA SER A 150 12.74 -3.62 15.91
C SER A 150 13.82 -3.31 16.95
N TYR A 151 14.21 -2.05 17.11
CA TYR A 151 15.34 -1.64 17.96
C TYR A 151 14.96 -0.92 19.24
N PHE A 152 13.68 -0.63 19.50
CA PHE A 152 13.26 -0.01 20.75
C PHE A 152 13.73 -0.79 21.98
N GLY A 153 14.39 -0.10 22.92
CA GLY A 153 14.87 -0.66 24.15
C GLY A 153 16.04 -1.63 24.01
N LYS A 154 16.54 -1.86 22.79
CA LYS A 154 17.78 -2.62 22.56
C LYS A 154 18.98 -1.77 22.94
N ASN A 155 20.09 -2.44 23.24
CA ASN A 155 21.34 -1.75 23.51
C ASN A 155 22.06 -1.36 22.20
N VAL A 156 22.90 -0.36 22.32
CA VAL A 156 23.93 -0.04 21.32
C VAL A 156 25.26 0.15 22.03
N LEU A 157 26.32 -0.43 21.49
CA LEU A 157 27.70 -0.19 21.96
C LEU A 157 28.34 0.84 21.03
N VAL A 158 28.88 1.92 21.62
CA VAL A 158 29.66 2.93 20.91
C VAL A 158 31.04 2.97 21.54
N ASP A 159 32.06 2.54 20.79
CA ASP A 159 33.42 2.36 21.29
C ASP A 159 33.45 1.55 22.61
N GLY A 160 32.63 0.52 22.71
CA GLY A 160 32.52 -0.36 23.87
C GLY A 160 31.65 0.19 25.01
N LYS A 161 31.11 1.39 24.92
CA LYS A 161 30.20 1.97 25.92
C LYS A 161 28.77 1.70 25.55
N ALA A 162 28.02 1.13 26.48
CA ALA A 162 26.59 0.82 26.25
C ALA A 162 25.70 2.04 26.41
N LYS A 163 24.71 2.13 25.50
CA LYS A 163 23.54 3.00 25.61
C LYS A 163 22.30 2.20 25.23
N VAL A 164 21.12 2.68 25.60
CA VAL A 164 19.85 2.09 25.21
C VAL A 164 19.24 2.94 24.10
N LEU A 165 18.81 2.29 23.03
CA LEU A 165 18.04 2.96 21.94
C LEU A 165 16.65 3.33 22.48
N PRO A 166 16.31 4.63 22.51
CA PRO A 166 15.12 5.08 23.22
C PRO A 166 13.84 4.71 22.48
N ARG A 167 12.79 4.37 23.22
CA ARG A 167 11.45 4.17 22.64
C ARG A 167 10.84 5.49 22.16
N TYR A 168 11.17 6.60 22.79
CA TYR A 168 10.70 7.93 22.49
C TYR A 168 11.87 8.86 22.16
N PRO A 169 11.81 9.67 21.09
CA PRO A 169 12.87 10.61 20.77
C PRO A 169 12.96 11.70 21.85
N ALA A 170 14.02 11.67 22.63
CA ALA A 170 14.23 12.57 23.75
C ALA A 170 15.59 13.30 23.69
N GLY A 171 16.26 13.22 22.53
CA GLY A 171 17.52 13.92 22.27
C GLY A 171 17.34 15.42 22.08
N GLU A 172 18.42 16.14 22.14
CA GLU A 172 18.44 17.58 21.81
C GLU A 172 18.22 17.76 20.30
N THR A 173 17.58 18.87 19.94
CA THR A 173 17.40 19.32 18.55
C THR A 173 17.96 20.71 18.39
N SER A 174 18.29 21.09 17.16
CA SER A 174 18.71 22.44 16.81
C SER A 174 17.94 22.93 15.59
N MET A 175 17.71 24.23 15.52
CA MET A 175 17.04 24.90 14.42
C MET A 175 18.07 25.43 13.43
N HIS A 176 17.90 25.15 12.15
CA HIS A 176 18.80 25.61 11.09
C HIS A 176 17.97 26.30 9.98
N PRO A 177 18.42 27.44 9.45
CA PRO A 177 17.72 28.09 8.36
C PRO A 177 17.59 27.17 7.13
N VAL A 178 16.47 27.20 6.49
CA VAL A 178 16.27 26.55 5.20
C VAL A 178 17.21 27.18 4.18
N SER A 179 17.98 26.33 3.50
CA SER A 179 18.88 26.77 2.46
C SER A 179 18.19 26.73 1.10
N GLU A 180 18.09 27.87 0.43
CA GLU A 180 17.55 27.96 -0.94
C GLU A 180 18.26 27.05 -1.95
N LYS A 181 19.50 26.64 -1.67
CA LYS A 181 20.30 25.77 -2.55
C LYS A 181 20.16 24.29 -2.25
N VAL A 182 19.73 23.96 -1.07
CA VAL A 182 19.40 22.60 -0.63
C VAL A 182 18.01 22.67 -0.02
N THR A 183 17.11 23.24 -0.74
CA THR A 183 15.72 22.95 -0.49
C THR A 183 15.53 21.55 -1.00
N GLN A 184 15.43 20.68 -0.09
CA GLN A 184 14.64 19.54 -0.37
C GLN A 184 13.32 19.99 -0.86
N PHE A 185 12.78 19.17 -1.66
CA PHE A 185 11.41 19.13 -2.09
C PHE A 185 10.49 19.58 -0.96
N PHE A 186 10.83 19.26 0.25
CA PHE A 186 10.02 19.46 1.41
C PHE A 186 10.78 19.94 2.59
N GLY A 187 11.86 20.58 2.40
CA GLY A 187 12.75 21.12 3.40
C GLY A 187 12.13 21.95 4.49
N LEU A 188 10.88 21.77 4.61
CA LEU A 188 10.05 22.51 5.51
C LEU A 188 9.62 21.62 6.65
N SER A 189 10.51 21.30 7.50
CA SER A 189 10.14 21.06 8.87
C SER A 189 9.52 22.29 9.51
N THR A 190 9.20 23.28 8.70
CA THR A 190 8.82 24.55 9.23
C THR A 190 7.45 24.88 8.76
N PHE A 191 6.78 25.39 9.61
CA PHE A 191 5.41 25.80 9.67
C PHE A 191 5.11 26.99 8.78
N ASP A 192 6.05 27.46 7.97
CA ASP A 192 5.87 28.63 7.14
C ASP A 192 5.99 28.27 5.67
N ASP A 193 4.85 28.03 5.07
CA ASP A 193 4.67 27.78 3.65
C ASP A 193 5.04 28.99 2.76
N ARG A 194 5.41 30.12 3.34
CA ARG A 194 5.97 31.29 2.63
C ARG A 194 7.49 31.22 2.48
N GLY A 195 8.10 30.07 2.74
CA GLY A 195 9.54 29.86 2.62
C GLY A 195 10.37 30.49 3.73
N ARG A 196 9.74 30.89 4.84
CA ARG A 196 10.41 31.35 6.05
C ARG A 196 10.48 30.22 7.02
N GLY A 197 11.38 29.33 6.86
CA GLY A 197 11.39 28.16 7.68
C GLY A 197 12.76 27.77 8.21
N GLU A 198 12.75 26.88 9.15
CA GLU A 198 13.93 26.32 9.79
C GLU A 198 13.84 24.80 9.80
N PHE A 199 14.96 24.12 9.58
CA PHE A 199 15.06 22.70 9.80
C PHE A 199 15.23 22.39 11.28
N ILE A 200 14.47 21.45 11.78
CA ILE A 200 14.74 20.82 13.06
C ILE A 200 15.68 19.64 12.82
N ILE A 201 16.89 19.73 13.33
CA ILE A 201 17.90 18.69 13.18
C ILE A 201 18.19 18.06 14.54
N PRO A 202 18.04 16.74 14.71
CA PRO A 202 18.42 16.06 15.95
C PRO A 202 19.94 16.12 16.15
N ALA A 203 20.36 16.33 17.40
CA ALA A 203 21.74 16.11 17.76
C ALA A 203 22.05 14.60 17.72
N PRO A 204 23.27 14.19 17.37
CA PRO A 204 23.64 12.78 17.42
C PRO A 204 23.42 12.19 18.80
N PHE A 205 22.65 11.11 18.87
CA PHE A 205 22.41 10.33 20.10
C PHE A 205 23.73 9.78 20.67
N ALA A 206 24.65 9.39 19.78
CA ALA A 206 26.00 8.95 20.14
C ALA A 206 26.97 9.14 18.98
N LYS A 207 28.28 9.19 19.29
CA LYS A 207 29.37 9.32 18.32
C LYS A 207 30.53 8.41 18.71
N GLY A 208 31.21 7.84 17.72
CA GLY A 208 32.38 6.99 17.90
C GLY A 208 32.89 6.43 16.59
N ASN A 209 33.89 5.56 16.65
CA ASN A 209 34.49 4.91 15.49
C ASN A 209 34.01 3.47 15.31
N ARG A 210 33.34 2.92 16.31
CA ARG A 210 32.72 1.59 16.26
C ARG A 210 31.36 1.60 16.93
N ILE A 211 30.35 1.15 16.19
CA ILE A 211 28.96 1.01 16.64
C ILE A 211 28.56 -0.45 16.51
N VAL A 212 27.92 -0.98 17.56
CA VAL A 212 27.25 -2.30 17.50
C VAL A 212 25.80 -2.10 17.89
N MET A 213 24.92 -2.19 16.92
CA MET A 213 23.47 -2.15 17.10
C MET A 213 23.00 -3.49 17.66
N ALA A 214 22.13 -3.47 18.68
CA ALA A 214 21.52 -4.62 19.35
C ALA A 214 22.52 -5.76 19.64
N PRO A 215 23.62 -5.53 20.40
CA PRO A 215 24.66 -6.56 20.64
C PRO A 215 24.11 -7.82 21.31
N GLU A 216 22.99 -7.74 22.00
CA GLU A 216 22.30 -8.83 22.70
C GLU A 216 21.39 -9.68 21.81
N ASP A 217 21.12 -9.27 20.58
CA ASP A 217 20.14 -9.93 19.72
C ASP A 217 20.75 -10.32 18.36
N ASP A 218 20.99 -11.59 18.17
CA ASP A 218 21.60 -12.10 16.94
C ASP A 218 20.71 -11.93 15.69
N ASN A 219 19.41 -11.67 15.84
CA ASN A 219 18.55 -11.36 14.70
C ASN A 219 18.75 -9.92 14.21
N LEU A 220 19.20 -9.02 15.10
CA LEU A 220 19.28 -7.59 14.85
C LEU A 220 20.72 -7.04 14.89
N ARG A 221 21.68 -7.81 15.41
CA ARG A 221 23.03 -7.31 15.63
C ARG A 221 23.76 -6.98 14.32
N VAL A 222 24.14 -5.72 14.18
CA VAL A 222 25.03 -5.22 13.12
C VAL A 222 26.16 -4.40 13.75
N SER A 223 27.42 -4.73 13.43
CA SER A 223 28.57 -3.93 13.82
C SER A 223 29.05 -3.09 12.65
N ILE A 224 29.33 -1.82 12.90
CA ILE A 224 29.87 -0.88 11.91
C ILE A 224 31.12 -0.25 12.52
N ALA A 225 32.23 -0.25 11.77
CA ALA A 225 33.46 0.41 12.16
C ALA A 225 34.00 1.27 11.02
N SER A 226 34.61 2.42 11.37
CA SER A 226 35.16 3.35 10.40
C SER A 226 36.34 4.13 11.03
N SER A 227 37.27 4.59 10.18
CA SER A 227 38.28 5.56 10.58
C SER A 227 37.72 6.97 10.76
N GLU A 228 36.64 7.27 10.06
CA GLU A 228 35.87 8.50 10.15
C GLU A 228 34.81 8.38 11.26
N GLU A 229 34.41 9.50 11.88
CA GLU A 229 33.42 9.48 12.96
C GLU A 229 32.08 8.96 12.48
N LEU A 230 31.54 7.98 13.18
CA LEU A 230 30.18 7.48 13.04
C LEU A 230 29.26 8.23 14.00
N ASN A 231 28.15 8.69 13.52
CA ASN A 231 27.10 9.35 14.30
C ASN A 231 25.85 8.48 14.28
N ILE A 232 25.16 8.36 15.42
CA ILE A 232 23.83 7.76 15.48
C ILE A 232 22.82 8.87 15.73
N PHE A 233 21.84 8.98 14.87
CA PHE A 233 20.71 9.91 15.01
C PHE A 233 19.43 9.15 15.32
N ASP A 234 18.57 9.76 16.12
CA ASP A 234 17.18 9.39 16.23
C ASP A 234 16.38 10.35 15.33
N GLY A 235 15.97 9.86 14.17
CA GLY A 235 15.30 10.69 13.16
C GLY A 235 13.83 10.99 13.46
N ARG A 236 13.24 10.37 14.48
CA ARG A 236 11.79 10.41 14.74
C ARG A 236 11.27 11.73 15.29
N ASN A 237 12.11 12.73 15.49
CA ASN A 237 11.69 14.10 15.77
C ASN A 237 11.02 14.78 14.58
N LEU A 238 11.18 14.22 13.37
CA LEU A 238 10.42 14.57 12.18
C LEU A 238 9.48 13.40 11.86
N ALA A 239 8.23 13.69 11.57
CA ALA A 239 7.19 12.67 11.39
C ALA A 239 7.56 11.64 10.32
N GLN A 240 8.15 12.06 9.23
CA GLN A 240 8.48 11.21 8.08
C GLN A 240 9.92 10.65 8.13
N ASN A 241 10.67 10.94 9.17
CA ASN A 241 12.00 10.41 9.37
C ASN A 241 12.00 9.37 10.49
N GLY A 242 11.31 8.28 10.27
CA GLY A 242 10.99 7.31 11.30
C GLY A 242 12.10 6.33 11.69
N THR A 243 13.39 6.57 11.38
CA THR A 243 14.47 5.59 11.56
C THR A 243 15.55 6.03 12.55
N PHE A 244 16.28 5.05 13.11
CA PHE A 244 17.60 5.32 13.67
C PHE A 244 18.62 5.33 12.54
N VAL A 245 19.41 6.38 12.41
CA VAL A 245 20.36 6.55 11.31
C VAL A 245 21.79 6.48 11.82
N VAL A 246 22.57 5.53 11.32
CA VAL A 246 24.03 5.55 11.48
C VAL A 246 24.62 6.29 10.28
N ARG A 247 25.42 7.32 10.52
CA ARG A 247 25.88 8.22 9.50
C ARG A 247 27.32 8.70 9.71
N THR A 248 28.06 8.84 8.60
CA THR A 248 29.34 9.56 8.53
C THR A 248 29.22 10.68 7.52
N PHE A 249 29.48 11.91 7.95
CA PHE A 249 29.54 13.06 7.04
C PHE A 249 30.73 12.93 6.10
N LEU A 250 30.54 13.26 4.83
CA LEU A 250 31.62 13.25 3.85
C LEU A 250 32.62 14.36 4.16
N PRO A 251 33.94 14.05 4.27
CA PRO A 251 34.93 15.05 4.63
C PRO A 251 35.12 16.09 3.54
N ALA A 252 35.12 17.37 3.94
CA ALA A 252 35.34 18.51 3.07
C ALA A 252 36.72 18.47 2.39
N GLY A 253 36.79 18.89 1.14
CA GLY A 253 38.04 19.08 0.41
C GLY A 253 38.76 17.76 0.01
N LYS A 254 38.23 16.59 0.34
CA LYS A 254 38.85 15.30 0.00
C LYS A 254 38.28 14.73 -1.32
N THR A 255 39.13 13.98 -2.02
CA THR A 255 38.80 13.21 -3.23
C THR A 255 39.34 11.77 -3.13
N GLY A 256 38.99 10.89 -4.06
CA GLY A 256 39.31 9.49 -4.00
C GLY A 256 38.39 8.74 -3.05
N LYS A 257 38.88 7.75 -2.34
CA LYS A 257 38.13 7.06 -1.27
C LYS A 257 38.07 7.98 -0.05
N VAL A 258 36.90 8.52 0.25
CA VAL A 258 36.71 9.54 1.29
C VAL A 258 36.13 8.98 2.59
N VAL A 259 35.34 7.92 2.51
CA VAL A 259 34.77 7.19 3.67
C VAL A 259 34.82 5.70 3.37
N GLU A 260 35.09 4.88 4.39
CA GLU A 260 34.94 3.44 4.34
C GLU A 260 34.39 2.92 5.66
N TRP A 261 33.34 2.12 5.56
CA TRP A 261 32.77 1.38 6.68
C TRP A 261 33.09 -0.11 6.55
N ASP A 262 33.39 -0.76 7.68
CA ASP A 262 33.41 -2.20 7.82
C ASP A 262 32.10 -2.63 8.49
N VAL A 263 31.22 -3.28 7.78
CA VAL A 263 29.88 -3.66 8.23
C VAL A 263 29.83 -5.17 8.43
N GLN A 264 29.48 -5.58 9.66
CA GLN A 264 29.46 -6.97 10.06
C GLN A 264 28.09 -7.34 10.64
N PRO A 265 27.18 -7.94 9.84
CA PRO A 265 25.97 -8.59 10.34
C PRO A 265 26.29 -9.79 11.23
N ALA A 266 25.32 -10.22 12.06
CA ALA A 266 25.49 -11.43 12.86
C ALA A 266 25.37 -12.67 11.98
N TYR A 267 26.43 -13.45 11.90
CA TYR A 267 26.53 -14.67 11.13
C TYR A 267 26.49 -15.90 12.03
N ASP A 268 25.72 -16.90 11.63
CA ASP A 268 25.68 -18.22 12.26
C ASP A 268 25.56 -19.28 11.16
N PRO A 269 26.60 -20.09 10.92
CA PRO A 269 26.58 -21.10 9.86
C PRO A 269 25.58 -22.24 10.12
N ALA A 270 25.09 -22.38 11.34
CA ALA A 270 24.12 -23.40 11.73
C ALA A 270 22.69 -22.89 11.72
N TRP A 271 22.46 -21.61 11.39
CA TRP A 271 21.14 -21.05 11.40
C TRP A 271 20.27 -21.65 10.29
N VAL A 272 19.07 -22.04 10.67
CA VAL A 272 18.00 -22.50 9.77
C VAL A 272 16.73 -21.78 10.18
N ARG A 273 16.05 -21.20 9.20
CA ARG A 273 14.78 -20.51 9.44
C ARG A 273 13.73 -21.47 9.94
N LYS A 274 13.08 -21.13 11.03
CA LYS A 274 11.93 -21.90 11.52
C LYS A 274 10.79 -21.87 10.48
N PRO A 275 10.03 -22.95 10.34
CA PRO A 275 8.87 -22.97 9.47
C PRO A 275 7.90 -21.82 9.80
N ASN A 276 7.42 -21.13 8.77
CA ASN A 276 6.25 -20.28 8.87
C ASN A 276 5.03 -21.07 8.40
N ILE A 277 3.93 -21.02 9.16
CA ILE A 277 2.68 -21.71 8.83
C ILE A 277 1.64 -20.68 8.44
N GLY A 278 1.40 -20.52 7.14
CA GLY A 278 0.32 -19.69 6.62
C GLY A 278 -1.02 -20.42 6.73
N TYR A 279 -1.96 -19.85 7.46
CA TYR A 279 -3.31 -20.39 7.64
C TYR A 279 -4.30 -19.24 7.85
N SER A 280 -5.60 -19.49 7.67
CA SER A 280 -6.63 -18.49 7.96
C SER A 280 -6.79 -18.30 9.47
N GLN A 281 -6.52 -17.13 9.97
CA GLN A 281 -6.60 -16.79 11.39
C GLN A 281 -8.04 -16.78 11.93
N ILE A 282 -9.00 -16.49 11.05
CA ILE A 282 -10.44 -16.58 11.39
C ILE A 282 -10.97 -18.02 11.35
N GLY A 283 -10.16 -18.97 10.87
CA GLY A 283 -10.54 -20.37 10.73
C GLY A 283 -11.16 -20.74 9.38
N TYR A 284 -11.94 -21.80 9.37
CA TYR A 284 -12.47 -22.42 8.16
C TYR A 284 -13.91 -22.88 8.33
N ALA A 285 -14.72 -22.76 7.28
CA ALA A 285 -16.03 -23.39 7.24
C ALA A 285 -15.90 -24.93 7.16
N PRO A 286 -16.79 -25.70 7.79
CA PRO A 286 -16.72 -27.18 7.82
C PRO A 286 -16.64 -27.80 6.43
N GLY A 287 -17.41 -27.29 5.46
CA GLY A 287 -17.47 -27.80 4.09
C GLY A 287 -16.35 -27.34 3.17
N ALA A 288 -15.62 -26.28 3.52
CA ALA A 288 -14.56 -25.72 2.70
C ALA A 288 -13.28 -26.57 2.70
N LYS A 289 -12.43 -26.39 1.70
CA LYS A 289 -11.05 -26.89 1.73
C LYS A 289 -10.26 -26.16 2.81
N LYS A 290 -9.47 -26.89 3.56
CA LYS A 290 -8.64 -26.42 4.66
C LYS A 290 -7.21 -26.81 4.39
N VAL A 291 -6.41 -25.83 3.95
CA VAL A 291 -5.01 -26.04 3.59
C VAL A 291 -4.17 -25.01 4.31
N ALA A 292 -3.20 -25.48 5.09
CA ALA A 292 -2.14 -24.63 5.59
C ALA A 292 -0.92 -24.70 4.66
N VAL A 293 -0.30 -23.57 4.39
CA VAL A 293 0.91 -23.45 3.59
C VAL A 293 2.12 -23.35 4.51
N LEU A 294 3.06 -24.28 4.33
CA LEU A 294 4.27 -24.38 5.14
C LEU A 294 5.45 -23.77 4.36
N GLU A 295 6.02 -22.69 4.86
CA GLU A 295 7.17 -22.02 4.28
C GLU A 295 8.42 -22.39 5.10
N LEU A 296 9.40 -23.05 4.46
CA LEU A 296 10.58 -23.58 5.09
C LEU A 296 11.85 -22.95 4.52
N ASP A 297 12.91 -22.93 5.32
CA ASP A 297 14.25 -22.66 4.81
C ASP A 297 14.57 -23.53 3.60
N LYS A 298 15.31 -22.99 2.62
CA LYS A 298 15.72 -23.75 1.42
C LYS A 298 16.56 -24.98 1.76
N ASN A 299 17.23 -24.98 2.89
CA ASN A 299 18.09 -26.08 3.39
C ASN A 299 17.34 -27.01 4.36
N ASP A 300 16.09 -26.74 4.67
CA ASP A 300 15.29 -27.54 5.61
C ASP A 300 14.37 -28.51 4.83
N PRO A 301 14.63 -29.84 4.93
CA PRO A 301 13.83 -30.83 4.20
C PRO A 301 12.38 -30.86 4.71
N VAL A 302 11.44 -31.09 3.79
CA VAL A 302 10.01 -31.23 4.11
C VAL A 302 9.80 -32.50 4.94
N ALA A 303 9.24 -32.37 6.15
CA ALA A 303 8.79 -33.50 6.94
C ALA A 303 7.43 -33.99 6.42
N PRO A 304 7.16 -35.31 6.39
CA PRO A 304 5.99 -35.88 5.70
C PRO A 304 4.65 -35.63 6.40
N GLU A 305 4.65 -35.21 7.67
CA GLU A 305 3.44 -35.08 8.47
C GLU A 305 3.48 -33.83 9.36
N ALA A 306 2.31 -33.23 9.55
CA ALA A 306 1.99 -32.25 10.59
C ALA A 306 0.96 -32.84 11.56
N THR A 307 0.87 -32.33 12.76
CA THR A 307 -0.13 -32.79 13.75
C THR A 307 -1.20 -31.72 13.93
N LEU A 308 -2.45 -32.07 13.65
CA LEU A 308 -3.61 -31.25 13.99
C LEU A 308 -4.08 -31.62 15.39
N PHE A 309 -4.13 -30.64 16.28
CA PHE A 309 -4.70 -30.77 17.61
C PHE A 309 -6.07 -30.13 17.69
N ARG A 310 -6.93 -30.67 18.50
CA ARG A 310 -8.20 -30.08 18.91
C ARG A 310 -8.08 -29.60 20.34
N VAL A 311 -8.62 -28.45 20.64
CA VAL A 311 -8.75 -27.95 22.02
C VAL A 311 -10.00 -28.57 22.63
N ALA A 312 -9.85 -29.33 23.71
CA ALA A 312 -10.94 -29.91 24.46
C ALA A 312 -11.67 -28.86 25.33
N GLU A 313 -12.82 -29.22 25.90
CA GLU A 313 -13.61 -28.30 26.73
C GLU A 313 -12.87 -27.81 27.99
N ASP A 314 -11.93 -28.61 28.50
CA ASP A 314 -11.06 -28.22 29.63
C ASP A 314 -9.82 -27.41 29.20
N GLY A 315 -9.70 -27.08 27.92
CA GLY A 315 -8.55 -26.36 27.34
C GLY A 315 -7.34 -27.25 27.03
N SER A 316 -7.39 -28.55 27.30
CA SER A 316 -6.29 -29.46 26.97
C SER A 316 -6.22 -29.73 25.46
N LEU A 317 -4.98 -29.98 24.97
CA LEU A 317 -4.77 -30.32 23.57
C LEU A 317 -4.86 -31.84 23.36
N GLN A 318 -5.71 -32.25 22.44
CA GLN A 318 -5.86 -33.62 22.01
C GLN A 318 -5.41 -33.74 20.55
N ALA A 319 -4.51 -34.69 20.26
CA ALA A 319 -4.13 -34.98 18.90
C ALA A 319 -5.33 -35.53 18.14
N GLU A 320 -5.86 -34.75 17.19
CA GLU A 320 -7.03 -35.14 16.38
C GLU A 320 -6.61 -35.93 15.16
N LYS A 321 -5.49 -35.48 14.48
CA LYS A 321 -5.08 -36.08 13.22
C LYS A 321 -3.62 -35.87 12.92
N GLN A 322 -2.96 -36.90 12.32
CA GLN A 322 -1.72 -36.69 11.56
C GLN A 322 -2.09 -36.28 10.13
N VAL A 323 -1.69 -35.09 9.75
CA VAL A 323 -1.99 -34.45 8.47
C VAL A 323 -0.83 -34.72 7.51
N PRO A 324 -1.05 -35.38 6.38
CA PRO A 324 -0.02 -35.56 5.36
C PRO A 324 0.43 -34.21 4.83
N VAL A 325 1.75 -34.06 4.66
CA VAL A 325 2.37 -32.85 4.10
C VAL A 325 2.86 -33.17 2.70
N GLU A 326 2.33 -32.44 1.74
CA GLU A 326 2.69 -32.52 0.34
C GLU A 326 3.75 -31.46 0.00
N ASN A 327 4.88 -31.88 -0.57
CA ASN A 327 5.90 -30.95 -1.03
C ASN A 327 5.37 -30.20 -2.27
N TRP A 328 5.31 -28.88 -2.19
CA TRP A 328 4.92 -28.03 -3.31
C TRP A 328 6.13 -27.64 -4.18
N GLY A 329 7.27 -27.36 -3.56
CA GLY A 329 8.49 -26.95 -4.22
C GLY A 329 8.97 -25.55 -3.84
N VAL A 330 9.85 -24.99 -4.68
CA VAL A 330 10.45 -23.67 -4.45
C VAL A 330 9.59 -22.59 -5.09
N PHE A 331 9.31 -21.55 -4.34
CA PHE A 331 8.69 -20.33 -4.83
C PHE A 331 9.59 -19.16 -4.49
N ASN A 332 9.77 -18.23 -5.42
CA ASN A 332 10.54 -17.01 -5.21
C ASN A 332 12.04 -17.22 -4.88
N ASN A 333 12.62 -18.34 -5.26
CA ASN A 333 14.03 -18.72 -5.09
C ASN A 333 14.58 -18.78 -3.64
N ARG A 334 13.77 -18.40 -2.65
CA ARG A 334 14.23 -18.25 -1.26
C ARG A 334 13.86 -19.42 -0.36
N TYR A 335 12.64 -19.92 -0.51
CA TYR A 335 12.07 -20.88 0.44
C TYR A 335 11.48 -22.09 -0.26
N ASN A 336 11.46 -23.20 0.48
CA ASN A 336 10.70 -24.39 0.10
C ASN A 336 9.30 -24.29 0.66
N TYR A 337 8.33 -24.71 -0.11
CA TYR A 337 6.92 -24.70 0.28
C TYR A 337 6.35 -26.11 0.29
N ALA A 338 5.46 -26.34 1.25
CA ALA A 338 4.68 -27.54 1.35
C ALA A 338 3.24 -27.21 1.77
N ARG A 339 2.32 -28.14 1.62
CA ARG A 339 0.91 -27.98 1.98
C ARG A 339 0.48 -29.05 2.95
N ALA A 340 -0.21 -28.67 4.01
CA ALA A 340 -0.89 -29.56 4.94
C ALA A 340 -2.40 -29.45 4.72
N ASN A 341 -3.02 -30.50 4.18
CA ASN A 341 -4.44 -30.53 3.85
C ASN A 341 -5.21 -31.35 4.89
N PHE A 342 -6.10 -30.68 5.63
CA PHE A 342 -6.99 -31.28 6.63
C PHE A 342 -8.48 -31.03 6.34
N SER A 343 -8.86 -30.94 5.06
CA SER A 343 -10.21 -30.61 4.59
C SER A 343 -11.27 -31.66 5.03
N ASP A 344 -10.85 -32.86 5.32
CA ASP A 344 -11.73 -33.95 5.84
C ASP A 344 -12.12 -33.75 7.32
N VAL A 345 -11.45 -32.89 8.06
CA VAL A 345 -11.86 -32.50 9.41
C VAL A 345 -12.98 -31.49 9.31
N ARG A 346 -14.22 -31.94 9.52
CA ARG A 346 -15.45 -31.12 9.39
C ARG A 346 -16.10 -30.80 10.74
N LYS A 347 -15.66 -31.44 11.81
CA LYS A 347 -16.29 -31.29 13.13
C LYS A 347 -16.04 -29.87 13.63
N PRO A 348 -17.06 -29.10 14.01
CA PRO A 348 -16.89 -27.78 14.62
C PRO A 348 -16.07 -27.86 15.91
N GLY A 349 -15.23 -26.87 16.13
CA GLY A 349 -14.36 -26.83 17.29
C GLY A 349 -13.18 -25.86 17.08
N LEU A 350 -12.30 -25.79 18.10
CA LEU A 350 -11.09 -25.00 18.08
C LEU A 350 -9.90 -25.92 17.84
N TYR A 351 -9.07 -25.57 16.88
CA TYR A 351 -7.94 -26.38 16.41
C TYR A 351 -6.64 -25.59 16.34
N LEU A 352 -5.51 -26.28 16.34
CA LEU A 352 -4.20 -25.73 16.01
C LEU A 352 -3.36 -26.77 15.26
N LEU A 353 -2.48 -26.31 14.40
CA LEU A 353 -1.56 -27.14 13.62
C LEU A 353 -0.14 -27.00 14.13
N GLU A 354 0.54 -28.16 14.31
CA GLU A 354 1.97 -28.19 14.65
C GLU A 354 2.76 -28.83 13.51
N TYR A 355 3.83 -28.18 13.11
CA TYR A 355 4.78 -28.72 12.14
C TYR A 355 6.22 -28.39 12.54
N LYS A 356 7.06 -29.43 12.66
CA LYS A 356 8.48 -29.32 13.06
C LYS A 356 8.71 -28.43 14.31
N GLY A 357 7.82 -28.55 15.28
CA GLY A 357 7.90 -27.81 16.55
C GLY A 357 7.36 -26.36 16.49
N THR A 358 6.93 -25.89 15.33
CA THR A 358 6.21 -24.63 15.18
C THR A 358 4.71 -24.89 15.28
N ARG A 359 4.01 -24.08 16.04
CA ARG A 359 2.54 -24.17 16.22
C ARG A 359 1.86 -22.91 15.71
N THR A 360 0.68 -23.08 15.13
CA THR A 360 -0.25 -21.98 14.88
C THR A 360 -0.86 -21.49 16.19
N SER A 361 -1.42 -20.29 16.18
CA SER A 361 -2.46 -19.95 17.15
C SER A 361 -3.70 -20.81 16.90
N PRO A 362 -4.57 -20.99 17.91
CA PRO A 362 -5.83 -21.71 17.70
C PRO A 362 -6.74 -20.98 16.69
N PHE A 363 -7.39 -21.76 15.84
CA PHE A 363 -8.37 -21.29 14.86
C PHE A 363 -9.63 -22.13 14.89
N PRO A 364 -10.83 -21.57 14.67
CA PRO A 364 -12.08 -22.30 14.65
C PRO A 364 -12.29 -23.06 13.34
N ILE A 365 -13.01 -24.17 13.43
CA ILE A 365 -13.79 -24.71 12.32
C ILE A 365 -15.25 -24.49 12.72
N ALA A 366 -15.98 -23.62 12.03
CA ALA A 366 -17.33 -23.23 12.36
C ALA A 366 -18.10 -22.71 11.14
N ASP A 367 -19.41 -22.69 11.24
CA ASP A 367 -20.30 -22.30 10.14
C ASP A 367 -20.39 -20.78 9.93
N ASP A 368 -20.03 -20.00 10.95
CA ASP A 368 -20.26 -18.54 11.07
C ASP A 368 -18.96 -17.73 11.11
N ILE A 369 -17.86 -18.30 10.63
CA ILE A 369 -16.52 -17.68 10.72
C ILE A 369 -16.40 -16.32 9.99
N TYR A 370 -17.27 -16.01 9.06
CA TYR A 370 -17.27 -14.77 8.31
C TYR A 370 -18.28 -13.71 8.81
N ALA A 371 -19.18 -14.10 9.72
CA ALA A 371 -20.35 -13.30 10.10
C ALA A 371 -20.02 -11.91 10.64
N ASP A 372 -18.92 -11.79 11.39
CA ASP A 372 -18.50 -10.56 12.06
C ASP A 372 -17.17 -9.96 11.56
N THR A 373 -16.51 -10.62 10.62
CA THR A 373 -15.16 -10.21 10.16
C THR A 373 -15.10 -8.83 9.48
N TRP A 374 -16.20 -8.33 8.97
CA TRP A 374 -16.34 -7.04 8.32
C TRP A 374 -16.87 -5.94 9.27
N HIS A 375 -17.31 -6.32 10.48
CA HIS A 375 -17.86 -5.36 11.46
C HIS A 375 -16.86 -4.26 11.84
N PRO A 376 -15.58 -4.54 12.17
CA PRO A 376 -14.65 -3.47 12.50
C PRO A 376 -14.43 -2.47 11.36
N THR A 377 -14.51 -2.92 10.11
CA THR A 377 -14.36 -2.05 8.93
C THR A 377 -15.55 -1.09 8.79
N MET A 378 -16.77 -1.60 8.99
CA MET A 378 -17.99 -0.78 8.87
C MET A 378 -18.22 0.09 10.10
N ASP A 379 -18.02 -0.47 11.29
CA ASP A 379 -18.36 0.19 12.55
C ASP A 379 -17.31 1.21 12.99
N VAL A 380 -16.03 0.98 12.68
CA VAL A 380 -14.91 1.78 13.20
C VAL A 380 -14.09 2.41 12.09
N TRP A 381 -13.56 1.60 11.13
CA TRP A 381 -12.66 2.14 10.11
C TRP A 381 -13.32 3.24 9.28
N LEU A 382 -14.47 2.96 8.65
CA LEU A 382 -15.14 3.95 7.82
C LEU A 382 -15.57 5.21 8.60
N PRO A 383 -16.20 5.10 9.80
CA PRO A 383 -16.50 6.27 10.61
C PRO A 383 -15.27 7.10 10.99
N VAL A 384 -14.15 6.48 11.34
CA VAL A 384 -12.92 7.18 11.70
C VAL A 384 -12.30 7.92 10.51
N GLN A 385 -12.58 7.47 9.27
CA GLN A 385 -12.11 8.16 8.07
C GLN A 385 -13.04 9.29 7.60
N MET A 386 -14.19 9.50 8.22
CA MET A 386 -15.15 10.55 7.82
C MET A 386 -14.56 11.94 8.07
N ASP A 387 -14.33 12.69 7.00
CA ASP A 387 -13.88 14.09 7.07
C ASP A 387 -15.04 15.02 7.45
N HIS A 388 -14.73 16.21 7.94
CA HIS A 388 -15.69 17.24 8.41
C HIS A 388 -16.58 16.81 9.57
N MET A 389 -16.29 15.69 10.22
CA MET A 389 -17.10 15.14 11.31
C MET A 389 -16.31 15.12 12.62
N GLU A 390 -16.99 15.25 13.74
CA GLU A 390 -16.47 14.82 15.03
C GLU A 390 -16.83 13.36 15.24
N VAL A 391 -15.85 12.50 15.50
CA VAL A 391 -16.05 11.06 15.62
C VAL A 391 -15.75 10.58 17.04
N ASN A 392 -16.78 10.15 17.73
CA ASN A 392 -16.71 9.64 19.10
C ASN A 392 -16.91 8.12 19.15
N GLU A 393 -16.30 7.50 20.15
CA GLU A 393 -16.50 6.09 20.49
C GLU A 393 -16.44 5.90 22.00
N GLY A 394 -17.55 5.65 22.63
CA GLY A 394 -17.62 5.30 24.05
C GLY A 394 -16.83 6.28 24.95
N TYR A 395 -15.61 5.91 25.26
CA TYR A 395 -14.73 6.65 26.18
C TYR A 395 -13.68 7.54 25.50
N ARG A 396 -13.67 7.60 24.15
CA ARG A 396 -12.68 8.38 23.38
C ARG A 396 -13.33 9.26 22.30
N ILE A 397 -12.61 10.27 21.90
CA ILE A 397 -12.80 10.99 20.64
C ILE A 397 -11.69 10.53 19.70
N TRP A 398 -12.06 10.02 18.52
CA TRP A 398 -11.10 9.65 17.49
C TRP A 398 -10.48 10.89 16.87
N HIS A 399 -11.32 11.86 16.48
CA HIS A 399 -10.90 13.18 16.04
C HIS A 399 -12.05 14.18 16.14
N GLY A 400 -11.71 15.46 16.21
CA GLY A 400 -12.66 16.55 16.12
C GLY A 400 -13.07 16.85 14.68
N ARG A 401 -13.88 17.88 14.48
CA ARG A 401 -14.25 18.37 13.16
C ARG A 401 -13.03 18.98 12.47
N SER A 402 -12.65 18.41 11.33
CA SER A 402 -11.54 18.89 10.53
C SER A 402 -12.00 19.71 9.33
N HIS A 403 -11.13 20.55 8.81
CA HIS A 403 -11.27 21.24 7.51
C HIS A 403 -12.62 21.94 7.32
N MET A 404 -13.15 22.55 8.38
CA MET A 404 -14.45 23.22 8.36
C MET A 404 -14.45 24.50 7.50
N ASP A 405 -13.31 24.92 7.03
CA ASP A 405 -13.04 26.05 6.17
C ASP A 405 -12.76 25.67 4.69
N ASP A 406 -12.94 24.39 4.33
CA ASP A 406 -12.79 23.91 2.95
C ASP A 406 -13.66 24.67 1.95
N ALA A 407 -13.08 25.04 0.79
CA ALA A 407 -11.69 24.94 0.36
C ALA A 407 -11.30 26.21 -0.39
N LEU A 408 -10.01 26.47 -0.56
CA LEU A 408 -9.54 27.52 -1.46
C LEU A 408 -9.42 27.01 -2.90
N GLN A 409 -9.71 27.87 -3.88
CA GLN A 409 -9.36 27.59 -5.26
C GLN A 409 -7.84 27.47 -5.39
N ALA A 410 -7.34 26.33 -5.85
CA ALA A 410 -5.91 26.15 -6.10
C ALA A 410 -5.39 27.21 -7.07
N PRO A 411 -4.24 27.84 -6.79
CA PRO A 411 -3.70 28.90 -7.65
C PRO A 411 -3.19 28.35 -8.97
N VAL A 412 -3.30 29.14 -10.02
CA VAL A 412 -2.84 28.76 -11.37
C VAL A 412 -1.38 28.34 -11.37
N ASN A 413 -1.06 27.30 -12.10
CA ASN A 413 0.25 26.69 -12.23
C ASN A 413 0.81 26.09 -10.91
N TYR A 414 -0.02 25.91 -9.89
CA TYR A 414 0.41 25.24 -8.67
C TYR A 414 0.58 23.73 -8.92
N GLU A 415 1.68 23.19 -8.44
CA GLU A 415 1.97 21.76 -8.43
C GLU A 415 2.19 21.33 -6.98
N GLN A 416 1.38 20.39 -6.54
CA GLN A 416 1.48 19.81 -5.21
C GLN A 416 2.30 18.52 -5.29
N GLN A 417 2.94 18.12 -4.19
CA GLN A 417 3.92 17.03 -4.14
C GLN A 417 3.35 15.66 -4.54
N ASP A 418 2.08 15.38 -4.26
CA ASP A 418 1.44 14.11 -4.60
C ASP A 418 0.92 14.06 -6.03
N GLY A 419 1.29 15.06 -6.83
CA GLY A 419 1.03 15.10 -8.25
C GLY A 419 -0.27 15.81 -8.64
N TYR A 420 -0.94 16.49 -7.74
CA TYR A 420 -2.04 17.37 -8.07
C TYR A 420 -1.54 18.63 -8.78
N ARG A 421 -2.19 19.01 -9.88
CA ARG A 421 -1.77 20.13 -10.71
C ARG A 421 -2.93 20.99 -11.10
N GLN A 422 -2.83 22.29 -10.83
CA GLN A 422 -3.87 23.24 -11.21
C GLN A 422 -3.85 23.58 -12.70
N GLY A 423 -2.70 23.69 -13.30
CA GLY A 423 -2.58 24.18 -14.68
C GLY A 423 -2.77 25.69 -14.82
N PRO A 424 -2.83 26.22 -16.07
CA PRO A 424 -2.78 27.64 -16.34
C PRO A 424 -4.10 28.41 -16.11
N SER A 425 -5.17 27.71 -15.73
CA SER A 425 -6.51 28.30 -15.50
C SER A 425 -7.14 27.68 -14.27
N THR A 426 -7.96 28.43 -13.57
CA THR A 426 -8.80 27.89 -12.48
C THR A 426 -9.97 27.05 -13.02
N ASN A 427 -10.38 27.25 -14.26
CA ASN A 427 -11.56 26.59 -14.87
C ASN A 427 -12.88 26.76 -14.10
N THR A 428 -12.95 27.72 -13.20
CA THR A 428 -14.09 28.06 -12.37
C THR A 428 -14.34 29.56 -12.40
N LYS A 429 -15.39 30.00 -11.72
CA LYS A 429 -15.67 31.43 -11.49
C LYS A 429 -14.80 32.03 -10.38
N TYR A 430 -14.08 31.19 -9.63
CA TYR A 430 -13.26 31.61 -8.49
C TYR A 430 -11.85 31.95 -8.94
N GLU A 431 -11.29 33.00 -8.36
CA GLU A 431 -9.91 33.41 -8.54
C GLU A 431 -8.97 32.53 -7.72
N SER A 432 -7.66 32.53 -8.05
CA SER A 432 -6.65 31.85 -7.26
C SER A 432 -6.70 32.29 -5.78
N TYR A 433 -6.73 31.32 -4.86
CA TYR A 433 -6.89 31.51 -3.41
C TYR A 433 -8.26 32.03 -2.97
N GLU A 434 -9.22 32.15 -3.85
CA GLU A 434 -10.59 32.50 -3.45
C GLU A 434 -11.27 31.31 -2.78
N HIS A 435 -11.95 31.56 -1.66
CA HIS A 435 -12.69 30.53 -0.94
C HIS A 435 -13.92 30.07 -1.72
N ILE A 436 -14.03 28.76 -1.92
CA ILE A 436 -15.16 28.07 -2.52
C ILE A 436 -16.10 27.64 -1.40
N PRO A 437 -17.28 28.22 -1.25
CA PRO A 437 -18.14 27.95 -0.10
C PRO A 437 -18.80 26.56 -0.15
N ASN A 438 -19.24 26.07 1.00
CA ASN A 438 -20.04 24.87 1.20
C ASN A 438 -19.37 23.55 0.81
N LEU A 439 -18.06 23.47 0.81
CA LEU A 439 -17.32 22.24 0.54
C LEU A 439 -17.00 21.43 1.81
N ALA A 440 -17.08 22.06 2.98
CA ALA A 440 -16.84 21.40 4.28
C ALA A 440 -17.98 20.43 4.65
N VAL A 441 -18.22 19.40 3.82
CA VAL A 441 -19.29 18.43 4.01
C VAL A 441 -18.97 17.10 3.35
N GLY A 442 -19.24 16.01 4.06
CA GLY A 442 -19.08 14.67 3.51
C GLY A 442 -17.62 14.29 3.25
N ALA A 443 -17.41 13.25 2.46
CA ALA A 443 -16.13 12.67 2.09
C ALA A 443 -15.40 11.91 3.22
N TRP A 444 -14.36 11.20 2.84
CA TRP A 444 -13.44 10.50 3.72
C TRP A 444 -12.02 10.88 3.35
N TYR A 445 -11.13 10.82 4.32
CA TYR A 445 -9.71 10.75 4.02
C TYR A 445 -9.43 9.53 3.15
N ASP A 446 -8.61 9.68 2.13
CA ASP A 446 -8.41 8.59 1.16
C ASP A 446 -7.53 7.46 1.71
N ALA A 447 -6.61 7.77 2.59
CA ALA A 447 -5.68 6.80 3.18
C ALA A 447 -5.15 7.26 4.54
N GLY A 448 -3.83 7.27 4.73
CA GLY A 448 -3.17 7.69 5.95
C GLY A 448 -2.98 9.19 6.09
N ASP A 449 -3.24 9.94 5.07
CA ASP A 449 -3.21 11.42 5.04
C ASP A 449 -4.62 12.01 5.15
N PHE A 450 -4.71 13.33 5.05
CA PHE A 450 -5.98 14.04 5.21
C PHE A 450 -6.50 14.62 3.88
N ASP A 451 -6.21 13.95 2.79
CA ASP A 451 -6.65 14.37 1.48
C ASP A 451 -8.02 13.82 1.13
N ILE A 452 -8.83 14.62 0.45
CA ILE A 452 -10.01 14.15 -0.27
C ILE A 452 -9.61 13.87 -1.72
N GLN A 453 -9.41 12.62 -2.06
CA GLN A 453 -9.33 12.19 -3.44
C GLN A 453 -10.73 11.96 -3.98
N SER A 454 -11.18 12.80 -4.90
CA SER A 454 -12.57 12.71 -5.41
C SER A 454 -12.86 11.37 -6.09
N GLY A 455 -11.86 10.73 -6.67
CA GLY A 455 -11.97 9.38 -7.23
C GLY A 455 -12.33 8.32 -6.18
N THR A 456 -11.74 8.41 -4.98
CA THR A 456 -12.06 7.55 -3.83
C THR A 456 -13.49 7.78 -3.36
N VAL A 457 -13.91 9.04 -3.21
CA VAL A 457 -15.28 9.39 -2.78
C VAL A 457 -16.34 8.87 -3.77
N ILE A 458 -16.13 9.06 -5.07
CA ILE A 458 -16.99 8.55 -6.14
C ILE A 458 -17.05 7.02 -6.11
N GLY A 459 -15.88 6.38 -6.00
CA GLY A 459 -15.75 4.93 -5.97
C GLY A 459 -16.48 4.31 -4.78
N LEU A 460 -16.24 4.81 -3.57
CA LEU A 460 -16.89 4.32 -2.34
C LEU A 460 -18.40 4.54 -2.37
N THR A 461 -18.86 5.73 -2.76
CA THR A 461 -20.31 6.01 -2.88
C THR A 461 -20.99 5.03 -3.83
N THR A 462 -20.35 4.73 -4.96
CA THR A 462 -20.87 3.75 -5.94
C THR A 462 -20.88 2.34 -5.36
N GLN A 463 -19.81 1.94 -4.67
CA GLN A 463 -19.68 0.60 -4.07
C GLN A 463 -20.65 0.40 -2.90
N LEU A 464 -20.87 1.41 -2.06
CA LEU A 464 -21.86 1.37 -0.97
C LEU A 464 -23.27 1.19 -1.51
N ALA A 465 -23.64 1.94 -2.57
CA ALA A 465 -24.92 1.76 -3.23
C ALA A 465 -25.07 0.34 -3.82
N ALA A 466 -24.04 -0.17 -4.48
CA ALA A 466 -24.03 -1.52 -5.05
C ALA A 466 -24.09 -2.61 -3.97
N LEU A 467 -23.36 -2.43 -2.85
CA LEU A 467 -23.39 -3.34 -1.70
C LEU A 467 -24.81 -3.43 -1.11
N TRP A 468 -25.46 -2.28 -0.91
CA TRP A 468 -26.84 -2.23 -0.44
C TRP A 468 -27.80 -2.97 -1.38
N GLU A 469 -27.64 -2.79 -2.68
CA GLU A 469 -28.53 -3.42 -3.68
C GLU A 469 -28.31 -4.94 -3.81
N SER A 470 -27.07 -5.41 -3.65
CA SER A 470 -26.72 -6.80 -3.94
C SER A 470 -26.75 -7.73 -2.71
N GLN A 471 -26.35 -7.24 -1.54
CA GLN A 471 -26.18 -8.06 -0.32
C GLN A 471 -26.96 -7.51 0.87
N ARG A 472 -27.36 -6.26 0.83
CA ARG A 472 -28.26 -5.59 1.78
C ARG A 472 -27.89 -5.80 3.26
N PRO A 473 -26.69 -5.43 3.69
CA PRO A 473 -26.32 -5.54 5.10
C PRO A 473 -27.13 -4.53 5.94
N GLU A 474 -27.98 -5.03 6.83
CA GLU A 474 -28.87 -4.22 7.68
C GLU A 474 -28.22 -3.85 9.03
N ARG A 475 -26.87 -3.89 9.08
CA ARG A 475 -26.14 -3.51 10.30
C ARG A 475 -26.32 -2.03 10.59
N ASP A 476 -26.65 -1.74 11.85
CA ASP A 476 -26.88 -0.41 12.42
C ASP A 476 -26.14 -0.34 13.75
N GLN A 477 -24.93 0.25 13.74
CA GLN A 477 -24.07 0.37 14.91
C GLN A 477 -23.46 1.76 15.05
N THR A 478 -23.76 2.68 14.12
CA THR A 478 -23.24 4.05 14.17
C THR A 478 -24.38 5.05 14.08
N PHE A 479 -24.33 6.05 14.93
CA PHE A 479 -25.16 7.24 14.80
C PHE A 479 -24.42 8.30 13.99
N ILE A 480 -24.99 8.75 12.88
CA ILE A 480 -24.38 9.75 12.02
C ILE A 480 -25.35 10.90 11.78
N ASP A 481 -25.04 12.06 12.31
CA ASP A 481 -25.81 13.29 12.07
C ASP A 481 -25.03 14.24 11.15
N GLN A 482 -25.36 14.22 9.86
CA GLN A 482 -24.75 15.07 8.84
C GLN A 482 -24.99 16.58 9.09
N LYS A 483 -26.05 16.92 9.79
CA LYS A 483 -26.40 18.31 10.05
C LYS A 483 -25.56 18.94 11.17
N THR A 484 -25.33 18.18 12.24
CA THR A 484 -24.45 18.60 13.34
C THR A 484 -23.01 18.14 13.17
N GLN A 485 -22.73 17.39 12.11
CA GLN A 485 -21.40 16.85 11.78
C GLN A 485 -20.81 16.03 12.93
N PHE A 486 -21.57 15.05 13.38
CA PHE A 486 -21.27 14.25 14.57
C PHE A 486 -21.50 12.77 14.30
N VAL A 487 -20.58 11.94 14.74
CA VAL A 487 -20.61 10.48 14.68
C VAL A 487 -20.41 9.91 16.08
N ASP A 488 -21.23 8.92 16.46
CA ASP A 488 -21.08 8.18 17.70
C ASP A 488 -21.09 6.68 17.40
N ILE A 489 -19.92 6.06 17.52
CA ILE A 489 -19.71 4.64 17.24
C ILE A 489 -20.33 3.80 18.38
N HIS A 490 -20.88 2.63 18.06
CA HIS A 490 -21.64 1.72 18.93
C HIS A 490 -22.98 2.30 19.42
N ARG A 491 -23.59 3.16 18.60
CA ARG A 491 -24.89 3.77 18.89
C ARG A 491 -25.85 3.59 17.73
N PRO A 492 -26.70 2.55 17.74
CA PRO A 492 -27.72 2.36 16.70
C PRO A 492 -28.73 3.50 16.65
N ASP A 493 -29.22 3.86 15.45
CA ASP A 493 -30.20 4.91 15.26
C ASP A 493 -31.40 4.54 14.36
N GLY A 494 -31.44 3.30 13.90
CA GLY A 494 -32.51 2.77 13.06
C GLY A 494 -32.27 2.93 11.55
N VAL A 495 -31.10 3.43 11.14
CA VAL A 495 -30.69 3.52 9.73
C VAL A 495 -29.47 2.60 9.51
N PRO A 496 -29.50 1.74 8.49
CA PRO A 496 -28.31 0.92 8.19
C PRO A 496 -27.05 1.74 7.92
N ASP A 497 -25.95 1.38 8.53
CA ASP A 497 -24.67 2.11 8.42
C ASP A 497 -24.21 2.30 6.96
N VAL A 498 -24.42 1.31 6.09
CA VAL A 498 -24.13 1.40 4.65
C VAL A 498 -24.88 2.55 3.98
N ILE A 499 -26.13 2.80 4.38
CA ILE A 499 -26.93 3.91 3.86
C ILE A 499 -26.38 5.25 4.35
N GLN A 500 -26.06 5.35 5.62
CA GLN A 500 -25.49 6.57 6.21
C GLN A 500 -24.12 6.91 5.61
N GLN A 501 -23.26 5.92 5.41
CA GLN A 501 -21.99 6.11 4.73
C GLN A 501 -22.19 6.54 3.26
N CYS A 502 -23.15 5.94 2.54
CA CYS A 502 -23.49 6.35 1.17
C CYS A 502 -23.97 7.82 1.12
N GLU A 503 -24.79 8.23 2.09
CA GLU A 503 -25.21 9.63 2.23
C GLU A 503 -24.03 10.57 2.46
N HIS A 504 -23.10 10.18 3.35
CA HIS A 504 -21.91 10.98 3.64
C HIS A 504 -21.08 11.24 2.37
N GLY A 505 -20.79 10.20 1.60
CA GLY A 505 -20.01 10.37 0.36
C GLY A 505 -20.72 11.20 -0.69
N VAL A 506 -22.01 10.98 -0.92
CA VAL A 506 -22.73 11.70 -1.95
C VAL A 506 -22.92 13.19 -1.65
N LEU A 507 -22.96 13.59 -0.37
CA LEU A 507 -23.04 14.99 0.04
C LEU A 507 -21.86 15.81 -0.47
N ASN A 508 -20.64 15.28 -0.40
CA ASN A 508 -19.46 15.96 -0.94
C ASN A 508 -19.51 16.09 -2.47
N ILE A 509 -19.91 15.02 -3.16
CA ILE A 509 -20.09 15.04 -4.62
C ILE A 509 -21.11 16.12 -5.03
N ILE A 510 -22.25 16.17 -4.35
CA ILE A 510 -23.29 17.17 -4.57
C ILE A 510 -22.75 18.58 -4.34
N ALA A 511 -22.03 18.80 -3.24
CA ALA A 511 -21.48 20.10 -2.87
C ALA A 511 -20.51 20.62 -3.94
N GLN A 512 -19.64 19.78 -4.45
CA GLN A 512 -18.72 20.14 -5.52
C GLN A 512 -19.48 20.52 -6.80
N VAL A 513 -20.45 19.71 -7.25
CA VAL A 513 -21.23 19.99 -8.46
C VAL A 513 -22.06 21.28 -8.32
N GLU A 514 -22.64 21.54 -7.17
CA GLU A 514 -23.48 22.72 -6.95
C GLU A 514 -22.68 24.02 -6.81
N ASN A 515 -21.47 23.98 -6.21
CA ASN A 515 -20.68 25.20 -5.97
C ASN A 515 -19.58 25.44 -7.01
N ILE A 516 -19.02 24.38 -7.60
CA ILE A 516 -17.95 24.46 -8.61
C ILE A 516 -18.53 24.25 -10.04
N GLY A 517 -19.52 23.38 -10.19
CA GLY A 517 -20.11 22.98 -11.47
C GLY A 517 -19.69 21.58 -11.92
N PHE A 518 -18.67 21.00 -11.32
CA PHE A 518 -18.12 19.66 -11.60
C PHE A 518 -17.37 19.13 -10.39
N VAL A 519 -17.03 17.85 -10.39
CA VAL A 519 -16.17 17.25 -9.36
C VAL A 519 -14.70 17.45 -9.74
N VAL A 520 -13.94 17.98 -8.79
CA VAL A 520 -12.50 18.29 -8.94
C VAL A 520 -11.64 17.04 -8.81
N GLN A 521 -10.34 17.14 -9.11
CA GLN A 521 -9.39 16.04 -8.93
C GLN A 521 -9.25 15.64 -7.45
N GLY A 522 -9.12 16.63 -6.58
CA GLY A 522 -9.04 16.46 -5.14
C GLY A 522 -9.13 17.78 -4.40
N ILE A 523 -9.42 17.68 -3.11
CA ILE A 523 -9.35 18.78 -2.14
C ILE A 523 -8.27 18.35 -1.14
N VAL A 524 -7.10 18.95 -1.25
CA VAL A 524 -5.89 18.42 -0.61
C VAL A 524 -5.06 19.52 0.03
N GLN A 525 -4.29 19.16 1.05
CA GLN A 525 -3.34 20.05 1.67
C GLN A 525 -2.31 20.55 0.66
N PRO A 526 -2.09 21.87 0.57
CA PRO A 526 -1.16 22.43 -0.40
C PRO A 526 0.31 22.17 -0.10
N THR A 527 0.64 21.81 1.13
CA THR A 527 2.00 21.63 1.62
C THR A 527 2.18 20.31 2.36
N MET A 528 3.42 19.96 2.72
CA MET A 528 3.75 18.79 3.52
C MET A 528 3.38 18.93 5.01
N HIS A 529 2.71 19.98 5.40
CA HIS A 529 2.38 20.27 6.80
C HIS A 529 1.58 19.14 7.47
N GLN A 530 0.68 18.52 6.73
CA GLN A 530 -0.09 17.35 7.20
C GLN A 530 0.79 16.18 7.68
N TYR A 531 2.01 16.05 7.18
CA TYR A 531 2.93 14.97 7.55
C TYR A 531 3.83 15.32 8.72
N HIS A 532 3.86 16.58 9.16
CA HIS A 532 4.67 17.01 10.30
C HIS A 532 3.94 16.89 11.64
N HIS A 533 2.61 16.92 11.61
CA HIS A 533 1.75 16.86 12.79
C HIS A 533 0.76 15.72 12.66
N LEU A 534 1.22 14.51 12.95
CA LEU A 534 0.41 13.31 12.90
C LEU A 534 -0.56 13.27 14.09
N GLY A 535 -1.74 12.74 13.89
CA GLY A 535 -2.73 12.55 14.94
C GLY A 535 -4.13 13.03 14.55
N ASP A 536 -4.72 13.91 15.35
CA ASP A 536 -6.04 14.44 15.09
C ASP A 536 -6.03 15.44 13.93
N ALA A 537 -6.80 15.16 12.88
CA ALA A 537 -6.89 16.02 11.68
C ALA A 537 -7.32 17.45 12.00
N SER A 538 -8.14 17.65 13.04
CA SER A 538 -8.57 18.97 13.48
C SER A 538 -7.43 19.87 14.00
N THR A 539 -6.25 19.31 14.26
CA THR A 539 -5.10 20.07 14.75
C THR A 539 -4.26 20.70 13.66
N ILE A 540 -4.47 20.33 12.40
CA ILE A 540 -3.70 20.86 11.25
C ILE A 540 -4.43 21.98 10.49
N THR A 541 -5.65 22.30 10.89
CA THR A 541 -6.46 23.42 10.36
C THR A 541 -6.88 24.35 11.49
N ASP A 542 -6.98 25.66 11.21
CA ASP A 542 -7.47 26.62 12.19
C ASP A 542 -9.00 26.89 12.09
N GLY A 543 -9.68 26.26 11.12
CA GLY A 543 -11.10 26.47 10.87
C GLY A 543 -11.45 27.86 10.35
N LEU A 544 -10.48 28.64 9.88
CA LEU A 544 -10.60 30.01 9.40
C LEU A 544 -10.18 30.11 7.94
N VAL A 545 -10.85 30.96 7.18
CA VAL A 545 -10.52 31.16 5.77
C VAL A 545 -9.17 31.89 5.63
N TYR A 546 -8.27 31.34 4.82
CA TYR A 546 -6.96 31.93 4.54
C TYR A 546 -7.09 33.30 3.86
N ASP A 547 -6.35 34.28 4.39
CA ASP A 547 -6.23 35.61 3.81
C ASP A 547 -4.75 35.97 3.61
N PRO A 548 -4.25 35.97 2.37
CA PRO A 548 -2.84 36.25 2.10
C PRO A 548 -2.40 37.68 2.39
N SER A 549 -3.34 38.56 2.71
CA SER A 549 -3.04 39.95 3.13
C SER A 549 -2.67 40.06 4.62
N LEU A 550 -2.96 39.01 5.40
CA LEU A 550 -2.66 38.95 6.83
C LEU A 550 -1.28 38.35 7.07
N GLU A 551 -0.65 38.75 8.17
CA GLU A 551 0.56 38.07 8.62
C GLU A 551 0.24 36.66 9.13
N PRO A 552 1.16 35.69 9.05
CA PRO A 552 0.97 34.36 9.61
C PRO A 552 0.50 34.42 11.07
N TYR A 553 -0.51 33.59 11.40
CA TYR A 553 -1.16 33.56 12.72
C TYR A 553 -1.93 34.83 13.12
N GLN A 554 -2.02 35.82 12.25
CA GLN A 554 -2.91 36.95 12.45
C GLN A 554 -4.34 36.55 12.08
N GLN A 555 -5.28 36.79 13.00
CA GLN A 555 -6.69 36.52 12.79
C GLN A 555 -7.49 37.85 12.71
N VAL A 556 -8.38 37.94 11.71
CA VAL A 556 -9.35 39.03 11.56
C VAL A 556 -10.72 38.47 11.20
N GLY A 557 -11.62 38.42 12.20
CA GLY A 557 -12.93 37.78 12.05
C GLY A 557 -12.79 36.28 11.78
N LEU A 558 -13.31 35.79 10.68
CA LEU A 558 -13.21 34.39 10.23
C LEU A 558 -12.07 34.16 9.23
N ARG A 559 -11.08 35.06 9.19
CA ARG A 559 -9.93 34.95 8.28
C ARG A 559 -8.64 34.89 9.06
N SER A 560 -7.68 34.14 8.53
CA SER A 560 -6.36 33.92 9.11
C SER A 560 -5.26 34.11 8.08
N GLY A 561 -4.09 34.54 8.52
CA GLY A 561 -2.87 34.55 7.73
C GLY A 561 -2.17 33.20 7.70
N THR A 562 -2.69 32.19 8.41
CA THR A 562 -2.20 30.81 8.39
C THR A 562 -2.80 30.07 7.20
N ARG A 563 -1.96 29.44 6.41
CA ARG A 563 -2.37 28.71 5.21
C ARG A 563 -2.58 27.24 5.61
N ASP A 564 -3.74 26.94 6.15
CA ASP A 564 -4.14 25.59 6.53
C ASP A 564 -5.33 25.06 5.74
N ASP A 565 -6.07 25.94 5.02
CA ASP A 565 -7.14 25.52 4.12
C ASP A 565 -6.61 24.65 3.01
N ARG A 566 -7.33 23.59 2.71
CA ARG A 566 -7.02 22.74 1.57
C ARG A 566 -7.36 23.42 0.24
N TYR A 567 -6.66 23.00 -0.81
CA TYR A 567 -6.90 23.49 -2.16
C TYR A 567 -7.79 22.53 -2.95
N ALA A 568 -8.82 23.08 -3.58
CA ALA A 568 -9.58 22.38 -4.60
C ALA A 568 -8.85 22.50 -5.95
N PHE A 569 -8.32 21.38 -6.46
CA PHE A 569 -7.59 21.29 -7.72
C PHE A 569 -8.55 21.12 -8.89
N THR A 570 -8.91 22.25 -9.49
CA THR A 570 -9.93 22.35 -10.54
C THR A 570 -9.37 22.21 -11.97
N GLY A 571 -8.04 22.25 -12.13
CA GLY A 571 -7.38 22.34 -13.44
C GLY A 571 -7.62 21.17 -14.38
N ASN A 572 -7.69 19.95 -13.83
CA ASN A 572 -7.90 18.71 -14.61
C ASN A 572 -9.25 18.03 -14.36
N GLY A 573 -10.06 18.54 -13.43
CA GLY A 573 -11.30 17.90 -12.99
C GLY A 573 -12.46 18.01 -13.97
N ALA A 574 -12.41 18.97 -14.87
CA ALA A 574 -13.49 19.28 -15.80
C ALA A 574 -13.50 18.43 -17.08
N THR A 575 -12.81 17.29 -17.13
CA THR A 575 -12.89 16.44 -18.32
C THR A 575 -14.25 15.76 -18.41
N PRO A 576 -14.95 15.86 -19.54
CA PRO A 576 -16.27 15.23 -19.70
C PRO A 576 -16.28 13.74 -19.39
N SER A 577 -15.23 13.00 -19.75
CA SER A 577 -15.08 11.58 -19.40
C SER A 577 -14.92 11.34 -17.90
N GLY A 578 -14.25 12.21 -17.18
CA GLY A 578 -14.11 12.13 -15.71
C GLY A 578 -15.45 12.33 -14.99
N GLN A 579 -16.38 13.11 -15.56
CA GLN A 579 -17.68 13.33 -14.97
C GLN A 579 -18.64 12.13 -15.13
N MET A 580 -18.33 11.16 -15.98
CA MET A 580 -19.21 9.99 -16.16
C MET A 580 -19.30 9.10 -14.92
N SER A 581 -18.18 8.90 -14.21
CA SER A 581 -18.18 8.16 -12.94
C SER A 581 -18.97 8.92 -11.85
N THR A 582 -18.85 10.24 -11.83
CA THR A 582 -19.65 11.10 -10.94
C THR A 582 -21.15 10.94 -11.17
N ILE A 583 -21.59 10.94 -12.44
CA ILE A 583 -22.99 10.72 -12.82
C ILE A 583 -23.46 9.35 -12.34
N ALA A 584 -22.64 8.32 -12.53
CA ALA A 584 -22.97 6.97 -12.08
C ALA A 584 -23.15 6.90 -10.54
N ALA A 585 -22.22 7.50 -9.78
CA ALA A 585 -22.32 7.55 -8.33
C ALA A 585 -23.55 8.31 -7.83
N LEU A 586 -23.80 9.49 -8.39
CA LEU A 586 -24.97 10.32 -8.03
C LEU A 586 -26.29 9.59 -8.31
N ALA A 587 -26.41 8.93 -9.48
CA ALA A 587 -27.62 8.21 -9.86
C ALA A 587 -27.84 6.95 -9.00
N ALA A 588 -26.76 6.21 -8.67
CA ALA A 588 -26.84 5.04 -7.79
C ALA A 588 -27.21 5.46 -6.36
N ALA A 589 -26.55 6.47 -5.81
CA ALA A 589 -26.85 7.00 -4.48
C ALA A 589 -28.29 7.53 -4.40
N ALA A 590 -28.75 8.27 -5.42
CA ALA A 590 -30.13 8.77 -5.46
C ALA A 590 -31.16 7.64 -5.32
N ARG A 591 -30.91 6.50 -5.94
CA ARG A 591 -31.80 5.33 -5.89
C ARG A 591 -31.86 4.69 -4.50
N VAL A 592 -30.71 4.46 -3.88
CA VAL A 592 -30.65 3.77 -2.58
C VAL A 592 -31.02 4.67 -1.40
N LEU A 593 -30.76 5.97 -1.51
CA LEU A 593 -31.07 6.96 -0.47
C LEU A 593 -32.54 7.41 -0.48
N LYS A 594 -33.28 7.21 -1.59
CA LYS A 594 -34.64 7.70 -1.72
C LYS A 594 -35.57 7.35 -0.55
N PRO A 595 -35.53 6.14 0.03
CA PRO A 595 -36.35 5.79 1.20
C PRO A 595 -35.93 6.42 2.52
N TYR A 596 -34.66 6.86 2.63
CA TYR A 596 -34.04 7.32 3.89
C TYR A 596 -33.86 8.84 3.91
N SER A 597 -33.26 9.39 2.87
CA SER A 597 -32.95 10.82 2.73
C SER A 597 -33.44 11.37 1.40
N PRO A 598 -34.78 11.54 1.22
CA PRO A 598 -35.37 11.88 -0.08
C PRO A 598 -34.88 13.21 -0.65
N GLU A 599 -34.56 14.20 0.19
CA GLU A 599 -34.04 15.50 -0.29
C GLU A 599 -32.62 15.36 -0.88
N VAL A 600 -31.75 14.58 -0.23
CA VAL A 600 -30.41 14.28 -0.75
C VAL A 600 -30.49 13.47 -2.03
N ALA A 601 -31.37 12.48 -2.07
CA ALA A 601 -31.63 11.67 -3.25
C ALA A 601 -32.08 12.51 -4.45
N ASP A 602 -33.00 13.45 -4.25
CA ASP A 602 -33.50 14.32 -5.31
C ASP A 602 -32.43 15.30 -5.82
N ARG A 603 -31.59 15.83 -4.93
CA ARG A 603 -30.43 16.65 -5.30
C ARG A 603 -29.39 15.82 -6.09
N ALA A 604 -29.08 14.61 -5.64
CA ALA A 604 -28.17 13.72 -6.35
C ALA A 604 -28.66 13.43 -7.77
N LEU A 605 -29.93 13.05 -7.95
CA LEU A 605 -30.50 12.78 -9.28
C LEU A 605 -30.51 14.03 -10.16
N LYS A 606 -30.89 15.18 -9.63
CA LYS A 606 -30.89 16.45 -10.36
C LYS A 606 -29.47 16.78 -10.88
N ASN A 607 -28.44 16.62 -10.04
CA ASN A 607 -27.06 16.88 -10.42
C ASN A 607 -26.55 15.85 -11.44
N ALA A 608 -26.92 14.57 -11.29
CA ALA A 608 -26.59 13.54 -12.27
C ALA A 608 -27.14 13.84 -13.66
N LEU A 609 -28.42 14.21 -13.73
CA LEU A 609 -29.09 14.58 -15.00
C LEU A 609 -28.46 15.83 -15.62
N LYS A 610 -28.15 16.85 -14.81
CA LYS A 610 -27.47 18.07 -15.27
C LYS A 610 -26.11 17.72 -15.89
N LEU A 611 -25.25 16.99 -15.15
CA LEU A 611 -23.91 16.61 -15.62
C LEU A 611 -23.98 15.75 -16.87
N TRP A 612 -24.98 14.87 -17.01
CA TRP A 612 -25.19 14.07 -18.21
C TRP A 612 -25.45 14.95 -19.43
N GLU A 613 -26.41 15.87 -19.35
CA GLU A 613 -26.74 16.76 -20.45
C GLU A 613 -25.55 17.66 -20.85
N GLU A 614 -24.77 18.11 -19.88
CA GLU A 614 -23.61 18.98 -20.12
C GLU A 614 -22.41 18.25 -20.74
N ASN A 615 -22.20 16.95 -20.42
CA ASN A 615 -20.97 16.24 -20.75
C ASN A 615 -21.12 15.08 -21.74
N TYR A 616 -22.35 14.59 -21.98
CA TYR A 616 -22.59 13.38 -22.77
C TYR A 616 -21.93 13.39 -24.17
N GLU A 617 -22.12 14.47 -24.93
CA GLU A 617 -21.57 14.55 -26.28
C GLU A 617 -20.04 14.73 -26.28
N ALA A 618 -19.53 15.52 -25.35
CA ALA A 618 -18.10 15.81 -25.26
C ALA A 618 -17.29 14.60 -24.72
N ALA A 619 -17.93 13.71 -23.95
CA ALA A 619 -17.33 12.49 -23.44
C ALA A 619 -17.25 11.36 -24.48
N ASP A 620 -17.72 11.57 -25.70
CA ASP A 620 -17.65 10.56 -26.78
C ASP A 620 -16.20 10.22 -27.13
N PRO A 621 -15.74 8.96 -26.93
CA PRO A 621 -14.38 8.54 -27.25
C PRO A 621 -13.99 8.81 -28.71
N ALA A 622 -14.95 8.76 -29.65
CA ALA A 622 -14.68 9.03 -31.05
C ALA A 622 -14.32 10.52 -31.30
N ARG A 623 -14.92 11.44 -30.54
CA ARG A 623 -14.58 12.87 -30.58
C ARG A 623 -13.24 13.16 -29.90
N MET A 624 -12.92 12.42 -28.84
CA MET A 624 -11.67 12.59 -28.09
C MET A 624 -10.44 12.18 -28.93
N MET A 625 -10.55 11.11 -29.73
CA MET A 625 -9.46 10.67 -30.63
C MET A 625 -9.20 11.65 -31.78
N GLY A 626 -10.19 12.41 -32.24
CA GLY A 626 -10.04 13.41 -33.30
C GLY A 626 -9.27 14.68 -32.88
N ASN A 627 -9.20 14.97 -31.59
CA ASN A 627 -8.53 16.16 -31.04
C ASN A 627 -7.15 15.88 -30.41
N ALA A 628 -6.64 14.65 -30.47
CA ALA A 628 -5.38 14.27 -29.84
C ALA A 628 -4.15 14.67 -30.65
N GLY A 629 -4.00 15.94 -30.93
CA GLY A 629 -2.77 16.59 -31.38
C GLY A 629 -1.86 17.10 -30.26
N GLY A 630 -1.97 16.53 -29.04
CA GLY A 630 -1.18 17.00 -27.91
C GLY A 630 -1.04 15.93 -26.83
N PHE A 631 0.19 15.60 -26.49
CA PHE A 631 0.57 14.68 -25.41
C PHE A 631 0.02 15.13 -24.05
N GLY A 632 -0.96 14.41 -23.51
CA GLY A 632 -1.40 14.47 -22.13
C GLY A 632 -1.54 13.05 -21.58
N ARG A 633 -0.46 12.49 -21.03
CA ARG A 633 -0.52 11.24 -20.26
C ARG A 633 -0.89 11.55 -18.81
N GLY A 634 -2.20 11.61 -18.52
CA GLY A 634 -2.73 11.49 -17.17
C GLY A 634 -3.27 10.07 -16.97
N PHE A 635 -3.24 9.56 -15.78
CA PHE A 635 -3.85 8.30 -15.36
C PHE A 635 -5.34 8.25 -15.76
N GLY A 636 -5.68 7.61 -16.87
CA GLY A 636 -7.06 7.54 -17.37
C GLY A 636 -7.22 7.17 -18.83
N GLY A 637 -6.19 6.65 -19.49
CA GLY A 637 -6.26 6.35 -20.91
C GLY A 637 -5.78 4.94 -21.26
N PHE A 638 -6.57 3.90 -20.92
CA PHE A 638 -6.44 2.62 -21.61
C PHE A 638 -7.67 2.42 -22.49
N GLY A 639 -7.41 2.38 -23.79
CA GLY A 639 -8.37 2.39 -24.87
C GLY A 639 -9.47 1.37 -24.73
N GLY A 640 -10.69 1.82 -24.94
CA GLY A 640 -11.86 1.02 -25.23
C GLY A 640 -12.99 1.10 -24.20
N PHE A 641 -12.87 1.81 -23.10
CA PHE A 641 -13.94 1.96 -22.12
C PHE A 641 -14.67 3.30 -22.31
N ASP A 642 -15.93 3.25 -22.72
CA ASP A 642 -16.78 4.43 -22.76
C ASP A 642 -17.47 4.61 -21.39
N GLY A 643 -16.97 5.52 -20.57
CA GLY A 643 -17.52 5.82 -19.25
C GLY A 643 -19.01 6.19 -19.25
N ARG A 644 -19.53 6.65 -20.41
CA ARG A 644 -20.96 6.93 -20.59
C ARG A 644 -21.82 5.69 -20.38
N VAL A 645 -21.28 4.48 -20.63
CA VAL A 645 -22.04 3.23 -20.45
C VAL A 645 -22.44 3.07 -18.99
N GLN A 646 -21.50 3.23 -18.05
CA GLN A 646 -21.78 3.11 -16.63
C GLN A 646 -22.74 4.19 -16.14
N ALA A 647 -22.54 5.43 -16.58
CA ALA A 647 -23.45 6.54 -16.28
C ALA A 647 -24.87 6.26 -16.78
N ALA A 648 -25.02 5.82 -18.03
CA ALA A 648 -26.31 5.50 -18.63
C ALA A 648 -27.01 4.33 -17.93
N VAL A 649 -26.26 3.28 -17.56
CA VAL A 649 -26.79 2.14 -16.78
C VAL A 649 -27.39 2.63 -15.47
N GLN A 650 -26.65 3.43 -14.71
CA GLN A 650 -27.15 3.91 -13.42
C GLN A 650 -28.33 4.88 -13.58
N LEU A 651 -28.29 5.77 -14.57
CA LEU A 651 -29.42 6.66 -14.89
C LEU A 651 -30.66 5.86 -15.30
N TRP A 652 -30.52 4.84 -16.15
CA TRP A 652 -31.63 3.96 -16.52
C TRP A 652 -32.22 3.25 -15.30
N ARG A 653 -31.41 2.66 -14.46
CA ARG A 653 -31.87 1.96 -13.24
C ARG A 653 -32.61 2.89 -12.29
N THR A 654 -32.26 4.18 -12.28
CA THR A 654 -32.85 5.18 -11.38
C THR A 654 -34.09 5.84 -11.96
N THR A 655 -34.08 6.18 -13.26
CA THR A 655 -35.18 6.94 -13.89
C THR A 655 -36.18 6.06 -14.67
N GLY A 656 -35.72 4.87 -15.14
CA GLY A 656 -36.48 4.03 -16.07
C GLY A 656 -36.56 4.58 -17.50
N GLU A 657 -35.84 5.71 -17.79
CA GLU A 657 -35.97 6.33 -19.14
C GLU A 657 -35.29 5.49 -20.22
N GLN A 658 -36.04 5.11 -21.23
CA GLN A 658 -35.61 4.21 -22.30
C GLN A 658 -34.40 4.73 -23.10
N LYS A 659 -34.22 6.04 -23.23
CA LYS A 659 -33.11 6.66 -23.97
C LYS A 659 -31.72 6.19 -23.47
N TYR A 660 -31.59 5.93 -22.16
CA TYR A 660 -30.33 5.45 -21.58
C TYR A 660 -30.08 3.98 -21.95
N ARG A 661 -31.11 3.14 -21.92
CA ARG A 661 -31.03 1.75 -22.34
C ARG A 661 -30.66 1.63 -23.81
N ASP A 662 -31.35 2.40 -24.67
CA ASP A 662 -31.07 2.43 -26.11
C ASP A 662 -29.62 2.81 -26.42
N PHE A 663 -28.98 3.58 -25.51
CA PHE A 663 -27.58 3.95 -25.65
C PHE A 663 -26.64 2.82 -25.21
N PHE A 664 -26.80 2.29 -23.97
CA PHE A 664 -25.79 1.37 -23.43
C PHE A 664 -25.92 -0.08 -23.92
N GLU A 665 -27.14 -0.56 -24.17
CA GLU A 665 -27.40 -1.97 -24.47
C GLU A 665 -26.63 -2.49 -25.71
N PRO A 666 -26.64 -1.79 -26.87
CA PRO A 666 -25.88 -2.25 -28.03
C PRO A 666 -24.37 -2.24 -27.79
N ILE A 667 -23.84 -1.32 -26.96
CA ILE A 667 -22.43 -1.24 -26.63
C ILE A 667 -22.01 -2.42 -25.75
N VAL A 668 -22.80 -2.72 -24.71
CA VAL A 668 -22.55 -3.85 -23.81
C VAL A 668 -22.62 -5.17 -24.59
N LEU A 669 -23.65 -5.36 -25.43
CA LEU A 669 -23.77 -6.55 -26.28
C LEU A 669 -22.59 -6.72 -27.23
N ALA A 670 -22.07 -5.62 -27.80
CA ALA A 670 -20.89 -5.68 -28.67
C ALA A 670 -19.62 -6.07 -27.91
N GLN A 671 -19.51 -5.70 -26.63
CA GLN A 671 -18.39 -6.11 -25.77
C GLN A 671 -18.40 -7.61 -25.43
N LEU A 672 -19.55 -8.25 -25.45
CA LEU A 672 -19.69 -9.69 -25.19
C LEU A 672 -19.24 -10.56 -26.36
N GLN A 673 -19.07 -10.00 -27.55
CA GLN A 673 -18.60 -10.76 -28.73
C GLN A 673 -17.11 -11.06 -28.61
N PRO A 674 -16.67 -12.26 -28.99
CA PRO A 674 -15.25 -12.60 -29.08
C PRO A 674 -14.55 -11.59 -30.01
N ARG A 675 -13.53 -10.88 -29.51
CA ARG A 675 -12.70 -10.02 -30.35
C ARG A 675 -11.66 -10.88 -31.04
N GLU A 676 -11.74 -11.02 -32.34
CA GLU A 676 -10.60 -11.48 -33.16
C GLU A 676 -9.51 -10.43 -33.08
N MET A 677 -8.43 -10.75 -32.36
CA MET A 677 -7.24 -9.90 -32.35
C MET A 677 -6.61 -9.93 -33.76
N PRO A 678 -6.30 -8.78 -34.36
CA PRO A 678 -5.51 -8.76 -35.60
C PRO A 678 -4.17 -9.45 -35.35
N ARG A 679 -3.92 -10.56 -35.99
CA ARG A 679 -2.62 -11.23 -36.01
C ARG A 679 -1.61 -10.27 -36.65
N GLY A 680 -0.73 -9.62 -35.89
CA GLY A 680 0.38 -8.88 -36.46
C GLY A 680 0.70 -7.49 -35.88
N GLY A 681 0.16 -7.10 -34.75
CA GLY A 681 0.62 -5.90 -34.05
C GLY A 681 1.85 -6.21 -33.20
N ASN A 682 3.02 -5.80 -33.65
CA ASN A 682 4.26 -5.85 -32.88
C ASN A 682 4.15 -4.79 -31.75
N PHE A 683 3.52 -5.12 -30.61
CA PHE A 683 3.54 -4.28 -29.41
C PHE A 683 4.90 -4.40 -28.72
N GLY A 684 5.94 -4.03 -29.47
CA GLY A 684 7.27 -3.77 -28.94
C GLY A 684 7.27 -2.45 -28.17
N GLY A 685 7.38 -2.55 -26.86
CA GLY A 685 7.98 -1.51 -26.08
C GLY A 685 7.06 -0.46 -25.45
N PHE A 686 6.36 -0.77 -24.38
CA PHE A 686 6.24 0.20 -23.29
C PHE A 686 7.60 0.26 -22.57
N ARG A 687 8.52 1.06 -23.11
CA ARG A 687 9.69 1.49 -22.37
C ARG A 687 9.21 2.47 -21.31
N ASN A 688 9.43 2.12 -20.03
CA ASN A 688 9.41 3.05 -18.91
C ASN A 688 10.32 4.24 -19.23
N GLN A 689 9.76 5.41 -19.47
CA GLN A 689 10.51 6.66 -19.63
C GLN A 689 10.92 7.25 -18.27
N GLY A 690 11.19 6.42 -17.28
CA GLY A 690 11.79 6.78 -16.02
C GLY A 690 12.90 5.84 -15.58
N ALA A 691 13.11 4.74 -16.30
CA ALA A 691 14.27 3.89 -16.05
C ALA A 691 15.51 4.55 -16.67
N ALA A 692 16.49 4.83 -15.85
CA ALA A 692 17.83 5.19 -16.30
C ALA A 692 18.27 4.21 -17.43
N ARG A 693 18.67 4.76 -18.54
CA ARG A 693 19.11 3.96 -19.70
C ARG A 693 20.26 3.07 -19.27
N GLY A 694 20.05 1.75 -19.25
CA GLY A 694 21.16 0.83 -19.33
C GLY A 694 21.27 -0.32 -18.35
N VAL A 695 20.28 -0.63 -17.53
CA VAL A 695 20.32 -1.88 -16.74
C VAL A 695 19.09 -2.72 -17.06
N GLU A 696 19.25 -3.69 -17.97
CA GLU A 696 18.35 -4.84 -18.02
C GLU A 696 18.66 -5.72 -16.80
N VAL A 697 17.82 -5.63 -15.77
CA VAL A 697 17.81 -6.63 -14.72
C VAL A 697 17.11 -7.85 -15.29
N PRO A 698 17.72 -9.04 -15.29
CA PRO A 698 17.02 -10.26 -15.66
C PRO A 698 15.88 -10.46 -14.68
N MET A 699 14.66 -10.26 -15.15
CA MET A 699 13.47 -10.57 -14.37
C MET A 699 13.34 -12.09 -14.32
N ALA A 700 13.66 -12.69 -13.19
CA ALA A 700 13.12 -14.00 -12.86
C ALA A 700 11.61 -13.93 -13.09
N GLU A 701 11.05 -14.97 -13.73
CA GLU A 701 9.63 -15.10 -14.00
C GLU A 701 8.80 -15.21 -12.71
N LEU A 702 8.82 -14.16 -11.92
CA LEU A 702 7.74 -13.88 -10.98
C LEU A 702 6.52 -13.59 -11.83
N GLY A 703 5.44 -14.32 -11.65
CA GLY A 703 4.21 -14.28 -12.44
C GLY A 703 3.54 -12.91 -12.65
N SER A 704 4.29 -11.83 -12.52
CA SER A 704 3.92 -10.43 -12.60
C SER A 704 3.61 -9.93 -14.01
N GLY A 705 3.98 -10.65 -15.03
CA GLY A 705 3.56 -10.38 -16.41
C GLY A 705 2.14 -10.80 -16.71
N ALA A 706 1.60 -11.76 -15.93
CA ALA A 706 0.27 -12.31 -16.16
C ALA A 706 -0.86 -11.47 -15.56
N ALA A 707 -0.68 -10.84 -14.39
CA ALA A 707 -1.75 -10.09 -13.74
C ALA A 707 -2.11 -8.78 -14.47
N TRP A 708 -1.12 -8.01 -14.92
CA TRP A 708 -1.34 -6.83 -15.79
C TRP A 708 -1.53 -7.21 -17.26
N GLY A 709 -0.90 -8.27 -17.72
CA GLY A 709 -1.05 -8.80 -19.07
C GLY A 709 -2.38 -9.53 -19.29
N GLY A 710 -3.04 -10.04 -18.24
CA GLY A 710 -4.38 -10.64 -18.29
C GLY A 710 -5.47 -9.61 -18.55
N PHE A 711 -5.38 -8.43 -17.94
CA PHE A 711 -6.24 -7.28 -18.24
C PHE A 711 -6.03 -6.75 -19.68
N MET A 712 -4.82 -6.87 -20.21
CA MET A 712 -4.44 -6.44 -21.55
C MET A 712 -4.64 -7.51 -22.64
N ARG A 713 -4.86 -8.76 -22.26
CA ARG A 713 -5.18 -9.85 -23.21
C ARG A 713 -6.69 -10.00 -23.40
N GLY A 714 -7.35 -9.00 -23.98
CA GLY A 714 -8.57 -9.15 -24.76
C GLY A 714 -9.77 -9.90 -24.14
N GLY A 715 -9.83 -10.07 -22.82
CA GLY A 715 -11.03 -10.52 -22.13
C GLY A 715 -12.00 -9.34 -22.03
N SER A 716 -13.21 -9.47 -22.56
CA SER A 716 -14.28 -8.52 -22.32
C SER A 716 -14.55 -8.43 -20.83
N ASP A 717 -14.55 -7.21 -20.26
CA ASP A 717 -15.03 -7.02 -18.90
C ASP A 717 -16.56 -7.23 -18.88
N LEU A 718 -16.98 -8.36 -18.29
CA LEU A 718 -18.38 -8.72 -18.18
C LEU A 718 -19.08 -8.07 -16.98
N SER A 719 -18.40 -7.33 -16.14
CA SER A 719 -18.95 -6.84 -14.86
C SER A 719 -20.27 -6.08 -15.04
N THR A 720 -20.32 -5.18 -16.02
CA THR A 720 -21.55 -4.45 -16.36
C THR A 720 -22.67 -5.37 -16.84
N ALA A 721 -22.34 -6.31 -17.71
CA ALA A 721 -23.32 -7.26 -18.24
C ALA A 721 -23.88 -8.20 -17.15
N LEU A 722 -23.03 -8.66 -16.23
CA LEU A 722 -23.45 -9.46 -15.08
C LEU A 722 -24.34 -8.66 -14.14
N ALA A 723 -23.99 -7.41 -13.85
CA ALA A 723 -24.81 -6.50 -13.02
C ALA A 723 -26.21 -6.25 -13.61
N LEU A 724 -26.33 -6.26 -14.93
CA LEU A 724 -27.59 -6.05 -15.65
C LEU A 724 -28.37 -7.33 -15.90
N TYR A 725 -27.79 -8.52 -15.67
CA TYR A 725 -28.32 -9.80 -16.11
C TYR A 725 -29.79 -10.02 -15.76
N ASN A 726 -30.18 -9.72 -14.53
CA ASN A 726 -31.56 -9.92 -14.07
C ASN A 726 -32.54 -8.85 -14.57
N ASP A 727 -32.06 -7.67 -14.94
CA ASP A 727 -32.86 -6.51 -15.33
C ASP A 727 -33.19 -6.52 -16.84
N MET A 728 -32.47 -7.35 -17.63
CA MET A 728 -32.54 -7.36 -19.09
C MET A 728 -33.38 -8.53 -19.64
N ASP A 729 -33.72 -8.45 -20.92
CA ASP A 729 -34.51 -9.46 -21.64
C ASP A 729 -33.71 -10.75 -21.92
N GLU A 730 -34.40 -11.77 -22.45
CA GLU A 730 -33.81 -13.10 -22.67
C GLU A 730 -32.71 -13.11 -23.74
N ALA A 731 -32.78 -12.22 -24.75
CA ALA A 731 -31.73 -12.11 -25.76
C ALA A 731 -30.41 -11.61 -25.18
N PHE A 732 -30.46 -10.63 -24.28
CA PHE A 732 -29.30 -10.13 -23.52
C PHE A 732 -28.73 -11.24 -22.61
N LYS A 733 -29.62 -11.92 -21.85
CA LYS A 733 -29.21 -13.02 -20.96
C LYS A 733 -28.51 -14.14 -21.72
N GLU A 734 -28.98 -14.48 -22.91
CA GLU A 734 -28.37 -15.50 -23.75
C GLU A 734 -26.97 -15.08 -24.24
N ALA A 735 -26.80 -13.82 -24.60
CA ALA A 735 -25.48 -13.28 -24.96
C ALA A 735 -24.47 -13.36 -23.78
N VAL A 736 -24.93 -13.02 -22.57
CA VAL A 736 -24.13 -13.16 -21.35
C VAL A 736 -23.76 -14.62 -21.09
N ARG A 737 -24.72 -15.54 -21.12
CA ARG A 737 -24.47 -16.99 -20.91
C ARG A 737 -23.39 -17.55 -21.85
N LYS A 738 -23.32 -17.06 -23.08
CA LYS A 738 -22.28 -17.47 -24.05
C LYS A 738 -20.90 -16.94 -23.71
N ALA A 739 -20.81 -15.74 -23.12
CA ALA A 739 -19.56 -15.10 -22.84
C ALA A 739 -18.93 -15.56 -21.48
N VAL A 740 -19.77 -15.94 -20.52
CA VAL A 740 -19.36 -16.29 -19.14
C VAL A 740 -18.30 -17.38 -19.05
N PRO A 741 -18.34 -18.52 -19.78
CA PRO A 741 -17.36 -19.58 -19.58
C PRO A 741 -15.91 -19.14 -19.84
N ALA A 742 -15.67 -18.37 -20.90
CA ALA A 742 -14.35 -17.87 -21.24
C ALA A 742 -13.85 -16.82 -20.22
N TYR A 743 -14.77 -15.98 -19.76
CA TYR A 743 -14.46 -14.98 -18.73
C TYR A 743 -14.12 -15.63 -17.38
N ALA A 744 -14.93 -16.60 -16.92
CA ALA A 744 -14.70 -17.34 -15.70
C ALA A 744 -13.36 -18.09 -15.71
N GLN A 745 -13.03 -18.74 -16.84
CA GLN A 745 -11.74 -19.40 -17.02
C GLN A 745 -10.58 -18.38 -16.91
N GLY A 746 -10.74 -17.21 -17.50
CA GLY A 746 -9.76 -16.13 -17.41
C GLY A 746 -9.55 -15.62 -15.99
N LEU A 747 -10.62 -15.49 -15.21
CA LEU A 747 -10.55 -15.10 -13.80
C LEU A 747 -9.81 -16.17 -12.96
N MET A 748 -10.21 -17.44 -13.08
CA MET A 748 -9.58 -18.53 -12.33
C MET A 748 -8.09 -18.68 -12.67
N ALA A 749 -7.70 -18.45 -13.92
CA ALA A 749 -6.30 -18.51 -14.35
C ALA A 749 -5.41 -17.43 -13.72
N GLN A 750 -5.98 -16.34 -13.19
CA GLN A 750 -5.23 -15.30 -12.51
C GLN A 750 -4.65 -15.74 -11.15
N ALA A 751 -5.16 -16.81 -10.54
CA ALA A 751 -4.62 -17.38 -9.31
C ALA A 751 -3.10 -17.66 -9.40
N GLY A 752 -2.59 -17.93 -10.60
CA GLY A 752 -1.18 -18.15 -10.85
C GLY A 752 -0.65 -19.47 -10.30
N ASN A 753 0.64 -19.72 -10.53
CA ASN A 753 1.34 -20.90 -10.01
C ASN A 753 2.15 -20.51 -8.77
N ASN A 754 1.50 -20.47 -7.62
CA ASN A 754 2.12 -20.22 -6.33
C ASN A 754 1.47 -21.10 -5.25
N PRO A 755 2.11 -21.29 -4.08
CA PRO A 755 1.61 -22.20 -3.05
C PRO A 755 0.27 -21.78 -2.42
N TYR A 756 -0.12 -20.53 -2.56
CA TYR A 756 -1.30 -19.93 -1.92
C TYR A 756 -2.55 -19.96 -2.80
N GLY A 757 -2.39 -20.09 -4.12
CA GLY A 757 -3.50 -20.16 -5.08
C GLY A 757 -4.24 -18.85 -5.30
N VAL A 758 -3.57 -17.72 -5.12
CA VAL A 758 -4.11 -16.37 -5.30
C VAL A 758 -3.17 -15.50 -6.18
N PRO A 759 -3.66 -14.44 -6.83
CA PRO A 759 -2.81 -13.56 -7.64
C PRO A 759 -1.90 -12.70 -6.74
N ILE A 760 -0.72 -13.23 -6.42
CA ILE A 760 0.27 -12.46 -5.65
C ILE A 760 0.91 -11.42 -6.57
N SER A 761 0.75 -10.15 -6.22
CA SER A 761 1.43 -9.02 -6.87
C SER A 761 1.89 -8.04 -5.81
N GLY A 762 2.92 -7.26 -6.10
CA GLY A 762 3.42 -6.27 -5.18
C GLY A 762 4.63 -5.56 -5.76
N ARG A 763 4.41 -4.53 -6.58
CA ARG A 763 5.45 -3.64 -7.06
C ARG A 763 5.13 -2.22 -6.61
N GLY A 764 5.85 -1.74 -5.61
CA GLY A 764 5.71 -0.40 -5.07
C GLY A 764 4.46 -0.20 -4.21
N TRP A 765 3.49 -1.14 -4.28
CA TRP A 765 2.26 -1.16 -3.47
C TRP A 765 1.78 -2.60 -3.33
N GLY A 766 1.34 -2.98 -2.15
CA GLY A 766 0.89 -4.35 -1.87
C GLY A 766 -0.36 -4.75 -2.66
N GLY A 767 -0.51 -6.05 -2.86
CA GLY A 767 -1.49 -6.62 -3.80
C GLY A 767 -2.88 -6.91 -3.24
N ASN A 768 -3.18 -6.58 -2.00
CA ASN A 768 -4.44 -6.99 -1.35
C ASN A 768 -5.70 -6.46 -2.07
N GLU A 769 -5.67 -5.20 -2.53
CA GLU A 769 -6.76 -4.62 -3.33
C GLU A 769 -7.07 -5.43 -4.59
N GLN A 770 -6.03 -5.92 -5.27
CA GLN A 770 -6.19 -6.73 -6.48
C GLN A 770 -6.80 -8.09 -6.17
N ILE A 771 -6.43 -8.70 -5.04
CA ILE A 771 -7.02 -9.97 -4.57
C ILE A 771 -8.51 -9.78 -4.29
N LEU A 772 -8.89 -8.72 -3.56
CA LEU A 772 -10.31 -8.44 -3.29
C LEU A 772 -11.09 -8.18 -4.59
N GLY A 773 -10.54 -7.40 -5.51
CA GLY A 773 -11.15 -7.15 -6.81
C GLY A 773 -11.33 -8.45 -7.63
N TRP A 774 -10.33 -9.33 -7.61
CA TRP A 774 -10.40 -10.65 -8.24
C TRP A 774 -11.50 -11.53 -7.61
N MET A 775 -11.61 -11.54 -6.28
CA MET A 775 -12.66 -12.28 -5.57
C MET A 775 -14.05 -11.75 -5.92
N ILE A 776 -14.26 -10.44 -5.94
CA ILE A 776 -15.55 -9.82 -6.28
C ILE A 776 -15.97 -10.18 -7.71
N ASN A 777 -15.03 -10.15 -8.67
CA ASN A 777 -15.32 -10.55 -10.04
C ASN A 777 -15.74 -12.02 -10.14
N MET A 778 -15.07 -12.92 -9.43
CA MET A 778 -15.45 -14.34 -9.37
C MET A 778 -16.80 -14.54 -8.67
N TYR A 779 -17.03 -13.85 -7.56
CA TYR A 779 -18.30 -13.93 -6.85
C TYR A 779 -19.49 -13.46 -7.70
N ASN A 780 -19.34 -12.37 -8.46
CA ASN A 780 -20.38 -11.90 -9.38
C ASN A 780 -20.74 -12.93 -10.46
N VAL A 781 -19.76 -13.70 -10.93
CA VAL A 781 -20.02 -14.84 -11.83
C VAL A 781 -20.69 -15.98 -11.07
N TRP A 782 -20.13 -16.38 -9.93
CA TRP A 782 -20.62 -17.51 -9.14
C TRP A 782 -22.08 -17.33 -8.69
N LYS A 783 -22.45 -16.11 -8.31
CA LYS A 783 -23.82 -15.76 -7.88
C LYS A 783 -24.88 -16.08 -8.94
N LEU A 784 -24.55 -15.89 -10.21
CA LEU A 784 -25.45 -16.11 -11.33
C LEU A 784 -25.22 -17.48 -12.01
N PHE A 785 -23.99 -17.97 -11.98
CA PHE A 785 -23.53 -19.16 -12.68
C PHE A 785 -22.58 -19.98 -11.78
N PRO A 786 -23.11 -20.61 -10.72
CA PRO A 786 -22.29 -21.27 -9.69
C PRO A 786 -21.38 -22.37 -10.23
N ASP A 787 -21.77 -23.04 -11.32
CA ASP A 787 -20.99 -24.10 -11.95
C ASP A 787 -19.78 -23.59 -12.77
N GLN A 788 -19.65 -22.30 -12.96
CA GLN A 788 -18.59 -21.71 -13.78
C GLN A 788 -17.35 -21.28 -12.98
N ILE A 789 -17.44 -21.16 -11.67
CA ILE A 789 -16.35 -20.75 -10.77
C ILE A 789 -16.18 -21.81 -9.68
N ASP A 790 -14.92 -22.22 -9.40
CA ASP A 790 -14.62 -22.94 -8.17
C ASP A 790 -14.71 -21.95 -6.99
N PRO A 791 -15.75 -22.04 -6.14
CA PRO A 791 -15.96 -21.09 -5.05
C PRO A 791 -14.83 -21.12 -4.02
N GLN A 792 -14.05 -22.21 -3.98
CA GLN A 792 -12.90 -22.31 -3.08
C GLN A 792 -11.84 -21.25 -3.37
N LEU A 793 -11.66 -20.83 -4.61
CA LEU A 793 -10.72 -19.77 -4.96
C LEU A 793 -11.08 -18.42 -4.30
N ILE A 794 -12.38 -18.15 -4.12
CA ILE A 794 -12.86 -16.95 -3.41
C ILE A 794 -12.51 -17.07 -1.92
N LEU A 795 -12.75 -18.24 -1.32
CA LEU A 795 -12.37 -18.50 0.07
C LEU A 795 -10.84 -18.44 0.27
N ASP A 796 -10.06 -18.95 -0.68
CA ASP A 796 -8.60 -18.92 -0.62
C ASP A 796 -8.07 -17.46 -0.69
N GLY A 797 -8.72 -16.58 -1.45
CA GLY A 797 -8.43 -15.15 -1.44
C GLY A 797 -8.59 -14.53 -0.05
N MET A 798 -9.69 -14.85 0.63
CA MET A 798 -9.92 -14.37 2.00
C MET A 798 -9.00 -15.03 3.03
N ASN A 799 -8.69 -16.34 2.87
CA ASN A 799 -7.70 -17.02 3.69
C ASN A 799 -6.33 -16.34 3.59
N TYR A 800 -5.96 -15.86 2.38
CA TYR A 800 -4.73 -15.09 2.17
C TYR A 800 -4.76 -13.78 2.98
N ILE A 801 -5.83 -13.02 2.90
CA ILE A 801 -5.99 -11.76 3.64
C ILE A 801 -5.91 -11.99 5.16
N TYR A 802 -6.44 -13.12 5.65
CA TYR A 802 -6.44 -13.46 7.08
C TYR A 802 -5.21 -14.27 7.55
N GLY A 803 -4.11 -14.26 6.79
CA GLY A 803 -2.83 -14.79 7.27
C GLY A 803 -2.26 -15.99 6.52
N CYS A 804 -2.95 -16.56 5.53
CA CYS A 804 -2.38 -17.61 4.67
C CYS A 804 -1.58 -16.99 3.52
N HIS A 805 -0.51 -16.29 3.86
CA HIS A 805 0.33 -15.57 2.89
C HIS A 805 1.83 -15.79 3.18
N PRO A 806 2.74 -15.41 2.27
CA PRO A 806 4.18 -15.55 2.48
C PRO A 806 4.69 -14.76 3.69
N TYR A 807 5.81 -15.20 4.26
CA TYR A 807 6.64 -14.52 5.23
C TYR A 807 6.10 -14.47 6.65
N SER A 808 4.86 -14.14 6.87
CA SER A 808 4.23 -14.08 8.19
C SER A 808 2.86 -14.75 8.18
N ASN A 809 2.17 -14.71 9.31
CA ASN A 809 0.80 -15.21 9.43
C ASN A 809 -0.12 -14.13 10.00
N VAL A 810 0.28 -12.87 9.99
CA VAL A 810 -0.57 -11.78 10.49
C VAL A 810 -1.77 -11.57 9.57
N SER A 811 -2.94 -11.29 10.12
CA SER A 811 -4.06 -10.81 9.33
C SER A 811 -3.76 -9.40 8.79
N PHE A 812 -4.06 -9.17 7.53
CA PHE A 812 -3.90 -7.86 6.89
C PHE A 812 -5.02 -6.87 7.22
N ILE A 813 -6.07 -7.32 7.92
CA ILE A 813 -7.12 -6.44 8.44
C ILE A 813 -6.89 -6.25 9.94
N THR A 814 -6.73 -5.00 10.35
CA THR A 814 -6.53 -4.66 11.77
C THR A 814 -7.72 -5.09 12.62
N ALA A 815 -7.45 -5.67 13.78
CA ALA A 815 -8.43 -6.24 14.74
C ALA A 815 -9.25 -7.44 14.22
N VAL A 816 -8.92 -8.03 13.07
CA VAL A 816 -9.62 -9.23 12.57
C VAL A 816 -8.65 -10.39 12.49
N GLY A 817 -8.82 -11.37 13.36
CA GLY A 817 -7.92 -12.51 13.54
C GLY A 817 -7.26 -12.52 14.92
N VAL A 818 -6.41 -13.48 15.17
CA VAL A 818 -5.71 -13.66 16.45
C VAL A 818 -4.45 -12.80 16.54
N ASP A 819 -3.73 -12.68 15.42
CA ASP A 819 -2.54 -11.84 15.27
C ASP A 819 -2.69 -11.00 14.00
N THR A 820 -2.89 -9.71 14.19
CA THR A 820 -3.22 -8.78 13.12
C THR A 820 -2.13 -7.74 12.95
N LYS A 821 -2.14 -6.99 11.87
CA LYS A 821 -1.26 -5.83 11.72
C LYS A 821 -1.42 -4.94 12.95
N LYS A 822 -0.30 -4.65 13.62
CA LYS A 822 -0.24 -3.81 14.84
C LYS A 822 0.13 -2.39 14.51
N VAL A 823 0.84 -2.23 13.40
CA VAL A 823 1.29 -0.94 12.91
C VAL A 823 0.69 -0.78 11.53
N ALA A 824 -0.28 0.10 11.44
CA ALA A 824 -0.96 0.44 10.21
C ALA A 824 -1.05 1.96 10.13
N TYR A 825 -0.70 2.51 8.98
CA TYR A 825 -0.81 3.94 8.72
C TYR A 825 -2.22 4.24 8.23
N GLY A 826 -2.97 4.98 9.00
CA GLY A 826 -4.34 5.36 8.65
C GLY A 826 -4.76 6.61 9.41
N ASN A 827 -5.54 7.47 8.76
CA ASN A 827 -5.94 8.76 9.29
C ASN A 827 -4.73 9.55 9.83
N ASN A 828 -3.66 9.59 9.02
CA ASN A 828 -2.37 10.20 9.32
C ASN A 828 -1.78 9.86 10.71
N ARG A 829 -2.00 8.64 11.18
CA ARG A 829 -1.60 8.17 12.50
C ARG A 829 -0.41 7.21 12.44
N ALA A 830 0.74 7.71 12.02
CA ALA A 830 1.97 6.93 12.02
C ALA A 830 2.67 6.92 13.41
N ASP A 831 1.92 7.07 14.47
CA ASP A 831 2.37 7.05 15.86
C ASP A 831 2.21 5.69 16.54
N TYR A 832 2.04 4.62 15.74
CA TYR A 832 1.69 3.27 16.19
C TYR A 832 0.29 3.17 16.81
N THR A 833 -0.60 4.08 16.44
CA THR A 833 -2.02 4.00 16.81
C THR A 833 -2.70 2.91 16.02
N PHE A 834 -3.57 2.19 16.69
CA PHE A 834 -4.32 1.08 16.15
C PHE A 834 -5.76 1.52 15.82
N ILE A 835 -6.16 1.42 14.56
CA ILE A 835 -7.53 1.65 14.11
C ILE A 835 -8.09 0.32 13.61
N PRO A 836 -9.15 -0.23 14.22
CA PRO A 836 -9.76 -1.50 13.80
C PRO A 836 -10.37 -1.43 12.40
N GLY A 837 -10.25 -2.53 11.64
CA GLY A 837 -10.96 -2.73 10.38
C GLY A 837 -10.29 -2.16 9.14
N GLY A 838 -9.12 -1.55 9.27
CA GLY A 838 -8.34 -1.09 8.12
C GLY A 838 -7.62 -2.25 7.41
N LEU A 839 -7.67 -2.29 6.09
CA LEU A 839 -6.88 -3.20 5.28
C LEU A 839 -5.59 -2.54 4.85
N VAL A 840 -4.47 -3.13 5.20
CA VAL A 840 -3.17 -2.69 4.68
C VAL A 840 -2.98 -3.16 3.23
N PRO A 841 -2.17 -2.47 2.41
CA PRO A 841 -1.86 -2.89 1.04
C PRO A 841 -1.28 -4.30 0.97
N GLY A 842 -0.50 -4.69 1.96
CA GLY A 842 -0.01 -6.03 2.14
C GLY A 842 1.42 -6.25 1.63
N LEU A 843 1.66 -7.46 1.11
CA LEU A 843 3.01 -7.91 0.75
C LEU A 843 3.59 -7.14 -0.42
N LEU A 844 4.83 -6.65 -0.25
CA LEU A 844 5.66 -6.11 -1.32
C LEU A 844 6.66 -7.16 -1.84
N VAL A 845 7.08 -6.98 -3.07
CA VAL A 845 8.17 -7.75 -3.68
C VAL A 845 9.36 -6.84 -3.90
N MET A 846 10.37 -6.96 -3.04
CA MET A 846 11.65 -6.30 -3.26
C MET A 846 12.48 -7.12 -4.26
N ALA A 847 12.83 -6.47 -5.36
CA ALA A 847 13.65 -7.13 -6.38
C ALA A 847 15.02 -7.55 -5.79
N PRO A 848 15.54 -8.71 -6.19
CA PRO A 848 14.98 -9.60 -7.21
C PRO A 848 13.96 -10.61 -6.69
N ASP A 849 13.94 -10.97 -5.40
CA ASP A 849 13.23 -12.14 -4.92
C ASP A 849 12.73 -12.06 -3.46
N TYR A 850 12.88 -10.93 -2.79
CA TYR A 850 12.49 -10.81 -1.38
C TYR A 850 11.03 -10.39 -1.25
N LEU A 851 10.25 -11.19 -0.51
CA LEU A 851 8.88 -10.88 -0.16
C LEU A 851 8.87 -10.16 1.19
N GLU A 852 8.49 -8.90 1.17
CA GLU A 852 8.46 -8.02 2.34
C GLU A 852 7.06 -7.94 2.93
N CYS A 853 6.97 -8.11 4.24
CA CYS A 853 5.74 -7.85 4.99
C CYS A 853 6.12 -7.33 6.38
N LYS A 854 6.73 -6.15 6.42
CA LYS A 854 7.19 -5.53 7.66
C LYS A 854 6.00 -4.97 8.42
N ASP A 855 5.63 -5.58 9.53
CA ASP A 855 4.43 -5.25 10.30
C ASP A 855 4.67 -4.33 11.49
N ASP A 856 5.92 -3.94 11.73
CA ASP A 856 6.34 -3.11 12.86
C ASP A 856 6.85 -1.71 12.45
N TYR A 857 6.67 -1.30 11.19
CA TYR A 857 7.10 0.01 10.69
C TYR A 857 6.00 0.69 9.86
N PRO A 858 5.35 1.75 10.39
CA PRO A 858 4.19 2.38 9.76
C PRO A 858 4.52 3.10 8.45
N PHE A 859 5.74 3.63 8.30
CA PHE A 859 6.13 4.43 7.13
C PHE A 859 6.48 3.60 5.89
N HIS A 860 6.39 2.29 5.94
CA HIS A 860 6.29 1.46 4.74
C HIS A 860 4.87 1.58 4.16
N TRP A 861 4.59 2.67 3.51
CA TRP A 861 3.24 2.98 3.02
C TRP A 861 2.72 1.92 2.07
N GLY A 862 3.55 1.47 1.14
CA GLY A 862 3.19 0.40 0.20
C GLY A 862 2.81 -0.92 0.85
N GLU A 863 3.12 -1.14 2.13
CA GLU A 863 2.75 -2.33 2.92
C GLU A 863 1.69 -2.06 3.97
N ASN A 864 1.73 -0.88 4.61
CA ASN A 864 1.04 -0.63 5.86
C ASN A 864 0.00 0.50 5.80
N GLU A 865 -0.09 1.26 4.71
CA GLU A 865 -1.07 2.33 4.61
C GLU A 865 -2.46 1.77 4.27
N CYS A 866 -3.38 1.91 5.21
CA CYS A 866 -4.76 1.52 4.98
C CYS A 866 -5.46 2.53 4.05
N CYS A 867 -5.93 2.07 2.90
CA CYS A 867 -6.66 2.90 1.95
C CYS A 867 -8.16 2.76 2.15
N THR A 868 -8.85 3.87 2.30
CA THR A 868 -10.31 3.90 2.55
C THR A 868 -11.10 3.29 1.39
N ARG A 869 -10.62 3.41 0.16
CA ARG A 869 -11.22 2.82 -1.05
C ARG A 869 -11.42 1.30 -0.96
N ASN A 870 -10.66 0.59 -0.11
CA ASN A 870 -10.73 -0.86 0.03
C ASN A 870 -11.79 -1.33 1.04
N ALA A 871 -12.34 -0.42 1.85
CA ALA A 871 -13.23 -0.76 2.95
C ALA A 871 -14.48 -1.53 2.50
N VAL A 872 -15.17 -1.03 1.47
CA VAL A 872 -16.38 -1.68 0.96
C VAL A 872 -16.07 -3.03 0.32
N GLN A 873 -14.91 -3.19 -0.31
CA GLN A 873 -14.49 -4.45 -0.90
C GLN A 873 -14.33 -5.54 0.18
N ILE A 874 -13.82 -5.20 1.38
CA ILE A 874 -13.74 -6.12 2.51
C ILE A 874 -15.13 -6.64 2.88
N VAL A 875 -16.09 -5.71 3.03
CA VAL A 875 -17.47 -6.06 3.39
C VAL A 875 -18.09 -6.99 2.34
N VAL A 876 -17.98 -6.63 1.06
CA VAL A 876 -18.49 -7.46 -0.06
C VAL A 876 -17.86 -8.85 -0.05
N CYS A 877 -16.55 -8.96 0.11
CA CYS A 877 -15.85 -10.24 0.10
C CYS A 877 -16.17 -11.10 1.33
N SER A 878 -16.31 -10.49 2.52
CA SER A 878 -16.71 -11.23 3.73
C SER A 878 -18.11 -11.82 3.61
N LEU A 879 -19.08 -11.02 3.17
CA LEU A 879 -20.46 -11.48 2.94
C LEU A 879 -20.54 -12.52 1.81
N ALA A 880 -19.73 -12.36 0.76
CA ALA A 880 -19.63 -13.37 -0.31
C ALA A 880 -19.08 -14.71 0.22
N CYS A 881 -18.04 -14.66 1.05
CA CYS A 881 -17.48 -15.87 1.68
C CYS A 881 -18.46 -16.54 2.64
N GLU A 882 -19.26 -15.76 3.39
CA GLU A 882 -20.32 -16.30 4.23
C GLU A 882 -21.38 -17.05 3.41
N GLU A 883 -21.87 -16.45 2.31
CA GLU A 883 -22.84 -17.10 1.42
C GLU A 883 -22.27 -18.37 0.80
N ILE A 884 -21.01 -18.34 0.33
CA ILE A 884 -20.33 -19.52 -0.22
C ILE A 884 -20.16 -20.60 0.86
N ALA A 885 -19.68 -20.24 2.06
CA ALA A 885 -19.52 -21.19 3.16
C ALA A 885 -20.82 -21.91 3.51
N HIS A 886 -21.94 -21.20 3.50
CA HIS A 886 -23.26 -21.76 3.70
C HIS A 886 -23.69 -22.69 2.55
N SER A 887 -23.29 -22.46 1.33
CA SER A 887 -23.59 -23.32 0.18
C SER A 887 -22.81 -24.64 0.18
N LEU A 888 -21.69 -24.72 0.92
CA LEU A 888 -20.82 -25.91 1.02
C LEU A 888 -21.22 -26.88 2.16
N LYS A 889 -22.30 -26.63 2.89
CA LYS A 889 -22.77 -27.45 4.03
C LYS A 889 -23.22 -28.85 3.64
#